data_ad51c8394c0a0a3a16d2892b8eb8a0d2
#
_entry.id   ad51c8394c0a0a3a16d2892b8eb8a0d2
#
_cell.length_a   1.000
_cell.length_b   1.000
_cell.length_c   1.000
_cell.angle_alpha   90.00
_cell.angle_beta   90.00
_cell.angle_gamma   90.00
#
_symmetry.space_group_name_H-M   'P 1'
#
loop_
_entity.id
_entity.type
_entity.pdbx_description
1 polymer ?
#
loop_
_entity_poly.entity_id
_entity_poly.type
_entity_poly.pdbx_seq_one_letter_code
_entity_poly.pdbx_strand_id
1 'polypeptide(L)'
;NPYDAFFKIVYSLNPSIPKGVLESVAFSQSRFAHLANEESSCIGYPATHGVMGLIENGQNYFRNNLVYVSQLSGYSVDDIKTNPEKHILAYAKAFSVLQNQLSITGNDLKIYQPIFVALSELPLNSDLQNDYAMNSHLYQLYWFLSNGEFQDFYGFPDYLINMQDVFGANYEVLSSSKTIIGTTGITNTNGAAYKTSGVNSVLSSPDYPAGIWNPTTCNYSSRSGTAITAVAIHFVQGSYAGCISWFKNCSASASSHYVVRSSDGQCTQMVYESDKAWHAASANPYTLGTEHEGYINNASWFTNAMYQSSADLTRDMCSSNSINPLRCYFGPGCSGTTAQCEQGNCVKIKGHQMFASQTHSDPGPLWNWEKFYKLINNTPVVTTVTATSGTFYDSGLAAANYANDERKLWLFQPSGGATSVSMNFTSFSLENAYDYLFIYDGNNVNAPLIGKYTSTVSPGNINSTGASLLVEFRSDCATTAAGWVATYTTNGVGTPTTTADVTVPTTTINSVGAWKTANFTATFNDADNVGGSGLEKSYYQVIDYNGTEWRGNYTHGFLSDNFDVAIHPEWTQKVGTWGINNNALEQTDELSTAAANTNIYAALTQTLSNRYLYNFKGKIEGTGTNRRAGLHFFADAPDSVNRGNSYFVWFRLDNQAVQLYKTSYSGGVNTFGAPTYTAAVNLVAGQWYDFKVIYDRITGKMDVYKDNSLIATWTDPSPLASGTHVSFRSGNCKWSLDEIKIYRSRPTASVSVSVGAGNANDIRYQNPNPTTFAAKVKSIVNDVAGNLSSIDYHDLNIDWTNPSNVTTINDGKTSDINVVVTSDSLSANWSSSNDPNSAIAEYWYSIGTSPGAVNTLTWTSNWADTAVTAKNLVLTTGTTYYFNVKS
;
A
#
# COMPACT_ATOMS: atom_id res chain seq x y z
N ASN A 1 8.19 19.25 -1.24
CA ASN A 1 7.26 20.25 -0.72
C ASN A 1 7.73 21.65 -1.18
N PRO A 2 6.98 22.36 -2.03
CA PRO A 2 7.38 23.70 -2.51
C PRO A 2 7.41 24.77 -1.41
N TYR A 3 6.79 24.53 -0.26
CA TYR A 3 6.71 25.44 0.88
C TYR A 3 7.55 25.02 2.10
N ASP A 4 8.49 24.09 1.94
CA ASP A 4 9.33 23.56 3.02
C ASP A 4 10.00 24.67 3.85
N ALA A 5 10.49 25.73 3.22
CA ALA A 5 11.07 26.88 3.90
C ALA A 5 10.06 27.59 4.84
N PHE A 6 8.80 27.70 4.42
CA PHE A 6 7.75 28.34 5.22
C PHE A 6 7.32 27.45 6.39
N PHE A 7 7.21 26.13 6.19
CA PHE A 7 6.94 25.19 7.29
C PHE A 7 8.05 25.22 8.35
N LYS A 8 9.32 25.31 7.95
CA LYS A 8 10.44 25.47 8.88
C LYS A 8 10.36 26.76 9.71
N ILE A 9 10.01 27.88 9.08
CA ILE A 9 9.79 29.17 9.77
C ILE A 9 8.64 29.02 10.77
N VAL A 10 7.53 28.45 10.36
CA VAL A 10 6.33 28.28 11.17
C VAL A 10 6.60 27.45 12.42
N TYR A 11 7.32 26.32 12.30
CA TYR A 11 7.69 25.51 13.46
C TYR A 11 8.69 26.20 14.39
N SER A 12 9.57 27.06 13.84
CA SER A 12 10.44 27.89 14.69
C SER A 12 9.66 28.92 15.49
N LEU A 13 8.57 29.47 14.95
CA LEU A 13 7.70 30.44 15.63
C LEU A 13 6.68 29.76 16.56
N ASN A 14 6.34 28.52 16.32
CA ASN A 14 5.35 27.73 17.08
C ASN A 14 5.95 26.35 17.46
N PRO A 15 6.96 26.31 18.33
CA PRO A 15 7.70 25.07 18.64
C PRO A 15 6.87 24.01 19.38
N SER A 16 5.69 24.35 19.87
CA SER A 16 4.73 23.43 20.49
C SER A 16 3.93 22.60 19.48
N ILE A 17 3.91 22.96 18.20
CA ILE A 17 3.25 22.19 17.17
C ILE A 17 4.20 21.06 16.72
N PRO A 18 3.82 19.79 16.81
CA PRO A 18 4.67 18.70 16.32
C PRO A 18 4.91 18.82 14.81
N LYS A 19 6.14 18.58 14.37
CA LYS A 19 6.47 18.59 12.93
C LYS A 19 5.68 17.54 12.18
N GLY A 20 5.31 17.82 10.93
CA GLY A 20 4.50 16.94 10.10
C GLY A 20 2.98 17.19 10.21
N VAL A 21 2.53 17.73 11.35
CA VAL A 21 1.09 18.01 11.61
C VAL A 21 0.49 18.99 10.59
N LEU A 22 1.20 20.06 10.29
CA LEU A 22 0.75 21.05 9.31
C LEU A 22 0.88 20.50 7.88
N GLU A 23 1.93 19.75 7.60
CA GLU A 23 2.15 19.07 6.32
C GLU A 23 1.07 18.01 6.04
N SER A 24 0.58 17.32 7.07
CA SER A 24 -0.50 16.34 6.90
C SER A 24 -1.79 16.98 6.36
N VAL A 25 -2.13 18.16 6.84
CA VAL A 25 -3.28 18.95 6.36
C VAL A 25 -3.03 19.45 4.94
N ALA A 26 -1.87 20.05 4.68
CA ALA A 26 -1.50 20.54 3.36
C ALA A 26 -1.47 19.42 2.31
N PHE A 27 -0.98 18.26 2.68
CA PHE A 27 -0.99 17.08 1.80
C PHE A 27 -2.42 16.59 1.53
N SER A 28 -3.23 16.42 2.57
CA SER A 28 -4.59 15.87 2.44
C SER A 28 -5.53 16.79 1.67
N GLN A 29 -5.40 18.11 1.84
CA GLN A 29 -6.34 19.09 1.29
C GLN A 29 -5.94 19.61 -0.09
N SER A 30 -4.64 19.75 -0.38
CA SER A 30 -4.18 20.43 -1.59
C SER A 30 -3.00 19.73 -2.30
N ARG A 31 -2.42 18.69 -1.73
CA ARG A 31 -1.12 18.14 -2.17
C ARG A 31 -0.05 19.24 -2.25
N PHE A 32 -0.03 20.12 -1.27
CA PHE A 32 0.84 21.31 -1.19
C PHE A 32 0.66 22.30 -2.35
N ALA A 33 -0.49 22.33 -3.03
CA ALA A 33 -0.79 23.37 -3.99
C ALA A 33 -1.40 24.60 -3.29
N HIS A 34 -1.11 25.79 -3.77
CA HIS A 34 -1.83 27.00 -3.33
C HIS A 34 -3.08 27.18 -4.19
N LEU A 35 -4.23 26.76 -3.66
CA LEU A 35 -5.51 26.82 -4.35
C LEU A 35 -6.00 28.27 -4.39
N ALA A 36 -5.95 28.91 -5.53
CA ALA A 36 -6.30 30.33 -5.70
C ALA A 36 -7.34 30.58 -6.78
N ASN A 37 -7.32 29.86 -7.87
CA ASN A 37 -8.18 30.06 -9.04
C ASN A 37 -8.56 28.69 -9.63
N GLU A 38 -8.94 27.76 -8.79
CA GLU A 38 -9.37 26.43 -9.25
C GLU A 38 -10.69 26.55 -10.03
N GLU A 39 -10.89 25.66 -10.98
CA GLU A 39 -12.15 25.59 -11.71
C GLU A 39 -13.30 25.25 -10.76
N SER A 40 -14.49 25.73 -11.08
CA SER A 40 -15.68 25.43 -10.28
C SER A 40 -16.00 23.93 -10.34
N SER A 41 -16.31 23.36 -9.19
CA SER A 41 -16.74 21.98 -9.07
C SER A 41 -18.03 21.72 -9.83
N CYS A 42 -18.12 20.60 -10.56
CA CYS A 42 -19.31 20.17 -11.30
C CYS A 42 -20.48 19.80 -10.38
N ILE A 43 -20.21 19.49 -9.11
CA ILE A 43 -21.21 19.18 -8.09
C ILE A 43 -21.56 20.39 -7.22
N GLY A 44 -21.09 21.59 -7.57
CA GLY A 44 -21.33 22.81 -6.78
C GLY A 44 -20.59 22.82 -5.43
N TYR A 45 -19.54 22.01 -5.27
CA TYR A 45 -18.71 22.04 -4.07
C TYR A 45 -18.12 23.44 -3.88
N PRO A 46 -18.14 23.98 -2.64
CA PRO A 46 -17.61 25.31 -2.38
C PRO A 46 -16.13 25.44 -2.75
N ALA A 47 -15.74 26.62 -3.24
CA ALA A 47 -14.35 26.90 -3.56
C ALA A 47 -13.45 26.81 -2.32
N THR A 48 -12.33 26.11 -2.48
CA THR A 48 -11.29 25.97 -1.45
C THR A 48 -10.11 26.89 -1.77
N HIS A 49 -9.42 27.34 -0.74
CA HIS A 49 -8.37 28.33 -0.86
C HIS A 49 -7.10 27.93 -0.12
N GLY A 50 -5.96 28.25 -0.72
CA GLY A 50 -4.65 28.18 -0.13
C GLY A 50 -4.12 26.75 0.07
N VAL A 51 -2.98 26.64 0.76
CA VAL A 51 -2.23 25.38 0.92
C VAL A 51 -2.96 24.41 1.86
N MET A 52 -3.77 24.90 2.79
CA MET A 52 -4.54 24.07 3.75
C MET A 52 -5.98 23.81 3.29
N GLY A 53 -6.36 24.21 2.07
CA GLY A 53 -7.66 23.93 1.48
C GLY A 53 -8.84 24.49 2.27
N LEU A 54 -8.80 25.78 2.66
CA LEU A 54 -9.81 26.40 3.51
C LEU A 54 -11.00 26.92 2.72
N ILE A 55 -12.20 26.84 3.30
CA ILE A 55 -13.46 27.32 2.71
C ILE A 55 -13.87 28.65 3.36
N GLU A 56 -14.10 29.69 2.52
CA GLU A 56 -14.60 31.01 2.96
C GLU A 56 -16.13 31.02 3.13
N ASN A 57 -16.84 30.45 2.15
CA ASN A 57 -18.29 30.34 2.15
C ASN A 57 -18.74 28.90 1.94
N GLY A 58 -19.14 28.25 3.01
CA GLY A 58 -19.60 26.85 3.02
C GLY A 58 -21.05 26.66 2.60
N GLN A 59 -21.69 27.67 1.99
CA GLN A 59 -23.06 27.62 1.46
C GLN A 59 -24.11 27.17 2.52
N ASN A 60 -23.94 27.58 3.77
CA ASN A 60 -24.74 27.19 4.92
C ASN A 60 -24.72 25.69 5.24
N TYR A 61 -23.81 24.94 4.68
CA TYR A 61 -23.61 23.51 4.96
C TYR A 61 -22.25 23.23 5.59
N PHE A 62 -21.16 23.56 4.90
CA PHE A 62 -19.83 23.50 5.50
C PHE A 62 -19.58 24.67 6.43
N ARG A 63 -18.61 24.48 7.32
CA ARG A 63 -18.10 25.55 8.18
C ARG A 63 -17.20 26.48 7.37
N ASN A 64 -17.30 27.77 7.63
CA ASN A 64 -16.45 28.80 7.03
C ASN A 64 -15.09 28.82 7.73
N ASN A 65 -14.30 27.72 7.58
CA ASN A 65 -13.08 27.53 8.35
C ASN A 65 -11.97 28.53 7.98
N LEU A 66 -11.98 29.11 6.79
CA LEU A 66 -11.09 30.21 6.43
C LEU A 66 -11.35 31.48 7.28
N VAL A 67 -12.62 31.84 7.46
CA VAL A 67 -13.04 32.93 8.34
C VAL A 67 -12.65 32.65 9.79
N TYR A 68 -12.83 31.40 10.22
CA TYR A 68 -12.46 31.00 11.56
C TYR A 68 -10.94 31.08 11.78
N VAL A 69 -10.11 30.61 10.83
CA VAL A 69 -8.66 30.76 10.87
C VAL A 69 -8.25 32.24 10.90
N SER A 70 -8.92 33.11 10.10
CA SER A 70 -8.69 34.54 10.13
C SER A 70 -8.93 35.13 11.52
N GLN A 71 -10.03 34.77 12.16
CA GLN A 71 -10.39 35.24 13.52
C GLN A 71 -9.36 34.78 14.57
N LEU A 72 -8.95 33.53 14.54
CA LEU A 72 -7.99 33.00 15.50
C LEU A 72 -6.57 33.53 15.30
N SER A 73 -6.17 33.74 14.06
CA SER A 73 -4.80 34.14 13.73
C SER A 73 -4.58 35.63 13.70
N GLY A 74 -5.65 36.43 13.40
CA GLY A 74 -5.59 37.85 13.18
C GLY A 74 -5.09 38.28 11.80
N TYR A 75 -4.85 37.33 10.88
CA TYR A 75 -4.60 37.65 9.47
C TYR A 75 -5.92 37.95 8.74
N SER A 76 -5.89 38.82 7.75
CA SER A 76 -7.08 39.11 6.95
C SER A 76 -7.44 37.89 6.07
N VAL A 77 -8.73 37.73 5.78
CA VAL A 77 -9.24 36.71 4.83
C VAL A 77 -8.51 36.82 3.49
N ASP A 78 -8.28 38.01 3.00
CA ASP A 78 -7.63 38.25 1.71
C ASP A 78 -6.16 37.86 1.71
N ASP A 79 -5.43 38.15 2.79
CA ASP A 79 -4.06 37.71 2.97
C ASP A 79 -3.94 36.15 2.99
N ILE A 80 -4.87 35.49 3.68
CA ILE A 80 -4.92 34.04 3.77
C ILE A 80 -5.22 33.42 2.39
N LYS A 81 -6.08 34.02 1.59
CA LYS A 81 -6.44 33.52 0.25
C LYS A 81 -5.34 33.70 -0.79
N THR A 82 -4.64 34.83 -0.75
CA THR A 82 -3.77 35.24 -1.87
C THR A 82 -2.29 34.98 -1.65
N ASN A 83 -1.86 34.78 -0.40
CA ASN A 83 -0.44 34.62 -0.06
C ASN A 83 -0.19 33.29 0.66
N PRO A 84 0.55 32.34 0.03
CA PRO A 84 0.79 31.02 0.62
C PRO A 84 1.58 31.05 1.93
N GLU A 85 2.53 31.99 2.10
CA GLU A 85 3.27 32.15 3.35
C GLU A 85 2.35 32.59 4.49
N LYS A 86 1.55 33.64 4.25
CA LYS A 86 0.58 34.13 5.22
C LYS A 86 -0.50 33.09 5.52
N HIS A 87 -0.88 32.28 4.53
CA HIS A 87 -1.81 31.18 4.69
C HIS A 87 -1.30 30.14 5.70
N ILE A 88 -0.06 29.66 5.52
CA ILE A 88 0.58 28.66 6.39
C ILE A 88 0.78 29.25 7.80
N LEU A 89 1.24 30.50 7.89
CA LEU A 89 1.41 31.23 9.16
C LEU A 89 0.09 31.41 9.91
N ALA A 90 -0.98 31.80 9.21
CA ALA A 90 -2.31 31.98 9.80
C ALA A 90 -2.86 30.66 10.35
N TYR A 91 -2.77 29.58 9.56
CA TYR A 91 -3.23 28.27 9.99
C TYR A 91 -2.46 27.78 11.21
N ALA A 92 -1.14 27.87 11.21
CA ALA A 92 -0.31 27.48 12.34
C ALA A 92 -0.61 28.28 13.61
N LYS A 93 -0.82 29.61 13.46
CA LYS A 93 -1.21 30.46 14.58
C LYS A 93 -2.58 30.08 15.12
N ALA A 94 -3.56 29.83 14.24
CA ALA A 94 -4.88 29.33 14.65
C ALA A 94 -4.77 27.98 15.37
N PHE A 95 -3.94 27.07 14.86
CA PHE A 95 -3.65 25.79 15.49
C PHE A 95 -3.07 25.96 16.90
N SER A 96 -2.06 26.83 17.05
CA SER A 96 -1.43 27.13 18.34
C SER A 96 -2.40 27.79 19.33
N VAL A 97 -3.29 28.67 18.86
CA VAL A 97 -4.36 29.27 19.70
C VAL A 97 -5.28 28.17 20.25
N LEU A 98 -5.76 27.28 19.39
CA LEU A 98 -6.61 26.16 19.81
C LEU A 98 -5.87 25.18 20.74
N GLN A 99 -4.60 24.92 20.46
CA GLN A 99 -3.74 24.10 21.31
C GLN A 99 -3.70 24.64 22.75
N ASN A 100 -3.54 25.95 22.88
CA ASN A 100 -3.55 26.62 24.19
C ASN A 100 -4.94 26.61 24.84
N GLN A 101 -6.00 26.90 24.07
CA GLN A 101 -7.39 26.90 24.59
C GLN A 101 -7.83 25.52 25.09
N LEU A 102 -7.40 24.47 24.40
CA LEU A 102 -7.72 23.07 24.75
C LEU A 102 -6.70 22.46 25.74
N SER A 103 -5.67 23.21 26.13
CA SER A 103 -4.59 22.76 27.00
C SER A 103 -3.88 21.48 26.49
N ILE A 104 -3.72 21.36 25.16
CA ILE A 104 -3.08 20.21 24.52
C ILE A 104 -1.57 20.41 24.52
N THR A 105 -0.84 19.51 25.20
CA THR A 105 0.63 19.50 25.25
C THR A 105 1.15 18.07 25.18
N GLY A 106 2.24 17.83 24.46
CA GLY A 106 2.89 16.52 24.35
C GLY A 106 3.10 16.06 22.91
N ASN A 107 3.75 14.91 22.74
CA ASN A 107 4.13 14.36 21.46
C ASN A 107 3.19 13.24 20.97
N ASP A 108 2.20 12.85 21.76
CA ASP A 108 1.16 11.92 21.31
C ASP A 108 0.22 12.64 20.34
N LEU A 109 0.35 12.36 19.06
CA LEU A 109 -0.43 13.05 18.03
C LEU A 109 -1.94 12.81 18.12
N LYS A 110 -2.37 11.76 18.77
CA LYS A 110 -3.79 11.44 19.01
C LYS A 110 -4.52 12.56 19.75
N ILE A 111 -3.85 13.24 20.68
CA ILE A 111 -4.46 14.34 21.47
C ILE A 111 -4.80 15.57 20.63
N TYR A 112 -4.25 15.72 19.41
CA TYR A 112 -4.48 16.85 18.52
C TYR A 112 -5.75 16.70 17.66
N GLN A 113 -6.42 15.57 17.70
CA GLN A 113 -7.66 15.31 16.97
C GLN A 113 -8.72 16.43 17.12
N PRO A 114 -8.98 16.98 18.33
CA PRO A 114 -9.95 18.06 18.48
C PRO A 114 -9.57 19.34 17.70
N ILE A 115 -8.30 19.60 17.49
CA ILE A 115 -7.84 20.77 16.72
C ILE A 115 -8.08 20.53 15.23
N PHE A 116 -7.74 19.35 14.70
CA PHE A 116 -8.05 18.99 13.32
C PHE A 116 -9.55 19.09 13.04
N VAL A 117 -10.39 18.55 13.94
CA VAL A 117 -11.85 18.67 13.87
C VAL A 117 -12.29 20.14 13.88
N ALA A 118 -11.72 20.97 14.75
CA ALA A 118 -12.07 22.38 14.87
C ALA A 118 -11.72 23.19 13.61
N LEU A 119 -10.60 22.88 12.95
CA LEU A 119 -10.11 23.60 11.77
C LEU A 119 -10.61 23.02 10.44
N SER A 120 -11.29 21.86 10.42
CA SER A 120 -11.87 21.31 9.20
C SER A 120 -13.15 22.07 8.81
N GLU A 121 -13.53 21.99 7.56
CA GLU A 121 -14.76 22.55 7.01
C GLU A 121 -16.00 21.71 7.29
N LEU A 122 -15.83 20.45 7.63
CA LEU A 122 -16.91 19.46 7.73
C LEU A 122 -17.92 19.79 8.85
N PRO A 123 -19.23 19.53 8.65
CA PRO A 123 -20.25 19.78 9.66
C PRO A 123 -20.02 19.01 10.97
N LEU A 124 -20.24 19.68 12.10
CA LEU A 124 -20.21 19.07 13.43
C LEU A 124 -21.64 18.70 13.85
N ASN A 125 -22.19 17.67 13.28
CA ASN A 125 -23.48 17.14 13.66
C ASN A 125 -23.38 15.64 13.91
N SER A 126 -24.42 15.06 14.55
CA SER A 126 -24.47 13.61 14.85
C SER A 126 -24.94 12.76 13.67
N ASP A 127 -24.95 13.27 12.46
CA ASP A 127 -25.31 12.51 11.27
C ASP A 127 -24.21 11.49 10.96
N LEU A 128 -24.61 10.22 10.78
CA LEU A 128 -23.69 9.11 10.54
C LEU A 128 -22.74 9.36 9.36
N GLN A 129 -23.23 9.96 8.28
CA GLN A 129 -22.45 10.22 7.08
C GLN A 129 -21.43 11.34 7.28
N ASN A 130 -21.82 12.39 8.01
CA ASN A 130 -20.91 13.47 8.37
C ASN A 130 -19.85 13.00 9.38
N ASP A 131 -20.23 12.13 10.30
CA ASP A 131 -19.28 11.48 11.23
C ASP A 131 -18.27 10.61 10.49
N TYR A 132 -18.73 9.80 9.55
CA TYR A 132 -17.84 9.01 8.68
C TYR A 132 -16.93 9.90 7.81
N ALA A 133 -17.46 10.99 7.25
CA ALA A 133 -16.66 11.94 6.47
C ALA A 133 -15.57 12.59 7.34
N MET A 134 -15.91 13.02 8.57
CA MET A 134 -14.95 13.56 9.52
C MET A 134 -13.86 12.54 9.88
N ASN A 135 -14.24 11.30 10.18
CA ASN A 135 -13.26 10.25 10.48
C ASN A 135 -12.43 9.86 9.25
N SER A 136 -12.97 9.93 8.04
CA SER A 136 -12.20 9.74 6.79
C SER A 136 -11.18 10.85 6.57
N HIS A 137 -11.53 12.10 6.87
CA HIS A 137 -10.59 13.22 6.86
C HIS A 137 -9.46 12.99 7.88
N LEU A 138 -9.80 12.72 9.14
CA LEU A 138 -8.81 12.42 10.17
C LEU A 138 -7.93 11.22 9.80
N TYR A 139 -8.52 10.17 9.21
CA TYR A 139 -7.78 8.99 8.75
C TYR A 139 -6.68 9.37 7.76
N GLN A 140 -6.95 10.23 6.78
CA GLN A 140 -5.93 10.69 5.83
C GLN A 140 -4.80 11.47 6.52
N LEU A 141 -5.11 12.31 7.51
CA LEU A 141 -4.10 13.06 8.27
C LEU A 141 -3.17 12.11 9.04
N TYR A 142 -3.75 11.17 9.79
CA TYR A 142 -2.97 10.21 10.57
C TYR A 142 -2.25 9.18 9.69
N TRP A 143 -2.84 8.79 8.56
CA TRP A 143 -2.19 7.95 7.57
C TRP A 143 -0.91 8.60 7.02
N PHE A 144 -0.97 9.90 6.68
CA PHE A 144 0.22 10.65 6.28
C PHE A 144 1.28 10.68 7.39
N LEU A 145 0.86 10.98 8.62
CA LEU A 145 1.74 11.10 9.77
C LEU A 145 2.37 9.77 10.21
N SER A 146 1.72 8.64 9.96
CA SER A 146 2.20 7.30 10.29
C SER A 146 3.02 6.63 9.17
N ASN A 147 3.13 7.26 8.01
CA ASN A 147 3.80 6.67 6.85
C ASN A 147 5.30 7.02 6.85
N GLY A 148 6.15 6.00 7.04
CA GLY A 148 7.60 6.17 7.10
C GLY A 148 8.22 6.82 5.86
N GLU A 149 7.68 6.56 4.65
CA GLU A 149 8.16 7.21 3.43
C GLU A 149 7.93 8.73 3.46
N PHE A 150 6.80 9.17 4.03
CA PHE A 150 6.51 10.60 4.17
C PHE A 150 7.32 11.24 5.30
N GLN A 151 7.53 10.53 6.41
CA GLN A 151 8.39 10.97 7.51
C GLN A 151 9.80 11.25 6.99
N ASP A 152 10.38 10.31 6.26
CA ASP A 152 11.70 10.47 5.63
C ASP A 152 11.72 11.58 4.57
N PHE A 153 10.73 11.58 3.68
CA PHE A 153 10.68 12.52 2.54
C PHE A 153 10.47 13.98 2.97
N TYR A 154 9.61 14.21 3.97
CA TYR A 154 9.28 15.56 4.47
C TYR A 154 10.09 15.95 5.71
N GLY A 155 10.86 15.05 6.29
CA GLY A 155 11.81 15.32 7.37
C GLY A 155 11.15 15.61 8.73
N PHE A 156 10.06 14.92 9.07
CA PHE A 156 9.46 14.96 10.39
C PHE A 156 9.69 13.64 11.16
N PRO A 157 9.58 13.63 12.51
CA PRO A 157 9.90 12.45 13.31
C PRO A 157 9.05 11.23 12.96
N ASP A 158 9.61 10.04 13.14
CA ASP A 158 8.87 8.79 13.13
C ASP A 158 7.91 8.75 14.33
N TYR A 159 6.68 9.11 14.09
CA TYR A 159 5.61 9.01 15.08
C TYR A 159 5.05 7.60 15.06
N LEU A 160 5.23 6.89 16.17
CA LEU A 160 4.63 5.56 16.38
C LEU A 160 3.11 5.69 16.58
N ILE A 161 2.41 6.08 15.52
CA ILE A 161 0.94 6.23 15.55
C ILE A 161 0.31 4.87 15.33
N ASN A 162 -0.36 4.36 16.36
CA ASN A 162 -1.23 3.23 16.20
C ASN A 162 -2.61 3.70 15.69
N MET A 163 -2.90 3.48 14.44
CA MET A 163 -4.16 3.88 13.80
C MET A 163 -5.38 3.22 14.46
N GLN A 164 -5.21 2.01 15.00
CA GLN A 164 -6.26 1.35 15.79
C GLN A 164 -6.57 2.12 17.08
N ASP A 165 -5.57 2.69 17.74
CA ASP A 165 -5.78 3.50 18.95
C ASP A 165 -6.45 4.85 18.64
N VAL A 166 -6.20 5.38 17.45
CA VAL A 166 -6.82 6.65 17.00
C VAL A 166 -8.29 6.45 16.69
N PHE A 167 -8.64 5.38 15.97
CA PHE A 167 -9.98 5.17 15.41
C PHE A 167 -10.78 4.06 16.10
N GLY A 168 -10.16 3.32 17.02
CA GLY A 168 -10.81 2.21 17.72
C GLY A 168 -11.39 1.18 16.74
N ALA A 169 -12.61 0.72 17.02
CA ALA A 169 -13.31 -0.22 16.15
C ALA A 169 -13.59 0.32 14.74
N ASN A 170 -13.55 1.63 14.52
CA ASN A 170 -13.79 2.24 13.22
C ASN A 170 -12.58 2.13 12.28
N TYR A 171 -11.39 1.86 12.82
CA TYR A 171 -10.17 1.69 11.99
C TYR A 171 -10.34 0.60 10.93
N GLU A 172 -10.91 -0.53 11.29
CA GLU A 172 -11.13 -1.65 10.37
C GLU A 172 -11.99 -1.26 9.16
N VAL A 173 -12.94 -0.34 9.37
CA VAL A 173 -13.78 0.20 8.29
C VAL A 173 -13.05 1.27 7.50
N LEU A 174 -12.36 2.20 8.16
CA LEU A 174 -11.65 3.32 7.52
C LEU A 174 -10.44 2.88 6.71
N SER A 175 -9.80 1.76 7.09
CA SER A 175 -8.64 1.16 6.42
C SER A 175 -8.99 0.09 5.39
N SER A 176 -10.23 -0.38 5.37
CA SER A 176 -10.67 -1.44 4.48
C SER A 176 -10.80 -0.96 3.04
N SER A 177 -10.22 -1.68 2.10
CA SER A 177 -10.49 -1.48 0.67
C SER A 177 -11.90 -1.96 0.28
N LYS A 178 -12.56 -2.74 1.15
CA LYS A 178 -13.86 -3.37 0.93
C LYS A 178 -14.77 -3.12 2.13
N THR A 179 -15.52 -2.03 2.13
CA THR A 179 -16.45 -1.71 3.23
C THR A 179 -17.87 -1.53 2.69
N ILE A 180 -18.86 -2.01 3.44
CA ILE A 180 -20.27 -1.99 3.10
C ILE A 180 -20.98 -1.05 4.06
N ILE A 181 -21.68 -0.04 3.55
CA ILE A 181 -22.52 0.85 4.35
C ILE A 181 -23.99 0.63 3.97
N GLY A 182 -24.80 0.25 4.95
CA GLY A 182 -26.24 0.12 4.81
C GLY A 182 -26.98 1.40 5.24
N THR A 183 -28.28 1.48 4.94
CA THR A 183 -29.16 2.61 5.34
C THR A 183 -29.18 2.88 6.84
N THR A 184 -28.63 2.00 7.62
CA THR A 184 -28.70 1.98 9.08
C THR A 184 -27.33 1.70 9.76
N GLY A 185 -26.21 1.55 9.00
CA GLY A 185 -24.86 1.30 9.54
C GLY A 185 -23.80 1.07 8.47
N ILE A 186 -22.56 1.10 8.89
CA ILE A 186 -21.38 0.93 8.04
C ILE A 186 -20.65 -0.34 8.49
N THR A 187 -20.39 -1.28 7.59
CA THR A 187 -19.62 -2.50 7.89
C THR A 187 -18.57 -2.75 6.82
N ASN A 188 -17.46 -3.43 7.17
CA ASN A 188 -16.56 -3.97 6.16
C ASN A 188 -17.03 -5.34 5.65
N THR A 189 -16.34 -5.90 4.66
CA THR A 189 -16.66 -7.23 4.09
C THR A 189 -16.51 -8.39 5.07
N ASN A 190 -15.80 -8.18 6.18
CA ASN A 190 -15.63 -9.18 7.24
C ASN A 190 -16.73 -9.06 8.33
N GLY A 191 -17.65 -8.09 8.18
CA GLY A 191 -18.75 -7.87 9.11
C GLY A 191 -18.45 -6.93 10.27
N ALA A 192 -17.24 -6.33 10.34
CA ALA A 192 -16.96 -5.31 11.33
C ALA A 192 -17.78 -4.05 11.05
N ALA A 193 -18.46 -3.53 12.07
CA ALA A 193 -19.38 -2.40 11.94
C ALA A 193 -18.73 -1.09 12.41
N TYR A 194 -18.86 -0.03 11.61
CA TYR A 194 -18.54 1.33 12.02
C TYR A 194 -19.51 1.76 13.15
N LYS A 195 -18.98 2.13 14.29
CA LYS A 195 -19.78 2.46 15.47
C LYS A 195 -19.89 3.97 15.62
N THR A 196 -21.09 4.50 15.40
CA THR A 196 -21.49 5.75 16.05
C THR A 196 -22.17 5.44 17.37
N SER A 197 -22.08 6.33 18.31
CA SER A 197 -22.79 6.20 19.57
C SER A 197 -24.32 6.20 19.35
N GLY A 198 -24.91 5.05 19.04
CA GLY A 198 -26.30 4.84 19.35
C GLY A 198 -27.33 4.36 18.33
N VAL A 199 -27.03 3.65 17.20
CA VAL A 199 -28.09 3.08 16.34
C VAL A 199 -27.73 1.73 15.73
N ASN A 200 -28.63 0.75 15.75
CA ASN A 200 -28.53 -0.58 15.13
C ASN A 200 -29.25 -0.66 13.77
N SER A 201 -28.72 -1.44 12.82
CA SER A 201 -29.19 -1.44 11.43
C SER A 201 -29.22 -2.77 10.68
N VAL A 202 -30.01 -2.81 9.59
CA VAL A 202 -30.16 -3.91 8.63
C VAL A 202 -29.40 -3.59 7.33
N LEU A 203 -28.68 -4.57 6.79
CA LEU A 203 -27.70 -4.44 5.69
C LEU A 203 -28.33 -4.48 4.30
N SER A 204 -27.87 -3.60 3.39
CA SER A 204 -27.94 -3.78 1.95
C SER A 204 -26.51 -3.83 1.35
N SER A 205 -26.32 -4.61 0.28
CA SER A 205 -25.02 -4.77 -0.36
C SER A 205 -24.81 -3.68 -1.43
N PRO A 206 -23.59 -3.13 -1.61
CA PRO A 206 -23.28 -2.27 -2.75
C PRO A 206 -23.30 -3.05 -4.06
N ASP A 207 -23.62 -2.39 -5.16
CA ASP A 207 -23.61 -2.99 -6.50
C ASP A 207 -22.18 -3.35 -6.96
N TYR A 208 -21.19 -2.60 -6.49
CA TYR A 208 -19.77 -2.92 -6.63
C TYR A 208 -19.19 -3.47 -5.31
N PRO A 209 -18.68 -4.72 -5.26
CA PRO A 209 -18.27 -5.37 -4.00
C PRO A 209 -17.12 -4.71 -3.26
N ALA A 210 -16.26 -3.92 -3.94
CA ALA A 210 -15.18 -3.18 -3.31
C ALA A 210 -15.60 -1.77 -2.84
N GLY A 211 -16.83 -1.33 -3.18
CA GLY A 211 -17.33 -0.01 -2.83
C GLY A 211 -17.86 0.06 -1.39
N ILE A 212 -17.72 1.22 -0.78
CA ILE A 212 -18.34 1.55 0.49
C ILE A 212 -19.75 2.07 0.18
N TRP A 213 -20.76 1.41 0.72
CA TRP A 213 -22.15 1.84 0.57
C TRP A 213 -22.46 2.99 1.51
N ASN A 214 -22.68 4.19 0.95
CA ASN A 214 -23.00 5.39 1.73
C ASN A 214 -24.09 6.22 1.02
N PRO A 215 -25.37 5.79 1.09
CA PRO A 215 -26.42 6.39 0.30
C PRO A 215 -26.74 7.82 0.75
N THR A 216 -26.83 8.73 -0.21
CA THR A 216 -27.47 10.03 0.06
C THR A 216 -28.98 9.83 0.34
N THR A 217 -29.56 10.64 1.19
CA THR A 217 -31.01 10.59 1.47
C THR A 217 -31.82 11.47 0.52
N CYS A 218 -31.16 12.18 -0.37
CA CYS A 218 -31.71 13.11 -1.36
C CYS A 218 -30.75 13.21 -2.56
N ASN A 219 -31.02 14.10 -3.50
CA ASN A 219 -30.18 14.35 -4.66
C ASN A 219 -30.12 13.18 -5.67
N TYR A 220 -31.16 12.36 -5.71
CA TYR A 220 -31.30 11.31 -6.72
C TYR A 220 -32.79 11.14 -7.08
N SER A 221 -33.08 10.41 -8.11
CA SER A 221 -34.43 10.09 -8.55
C SER A 221 -34.46 8.79 -9.35
N SER A 222 -35.67 8.25 -9.58
CA SER A 222 -35.82 7.06 -10.41
C SER A 222 -35.31 7.29 -11.85
N ARG A 223 -34.70 6.28 -12.45
CA ARG A 223 -34.33 6.24 -13.89
C ARG A 223 -35.56 6.07 -14.78
N SER A 224 -36.73 5.79 -14.22
CA SER A 224 -37.98 5.60 -14.97
C SER A 224 -37.86 4.57 -16.12
N GLY A 225 -37.07 3.50 -15.88
CA GLY A 225 -36.85 2.43 -16.86
C GLY A 225 -35.78 2.72 -17.90
N THR A 226 -35.08 3.85 -17.85
CA THR A 226 -34.00 4.14 -18.80
C THR A 226 -32.80 3.23 -18.52
N ALA A 227 -32.32 2.52 -19.53
CA ALA A 227 -31.19 1.63 -19.44
C ALA A 227 -29.86 2.41 -19.23
N ILE A 228 -28.97 1.88 -18.41
CA ILE A 228 -27.61 2.40 -18.24
C ILE A 228 -26.79 1.98 -19.45
N THR A 229 -26.17 2.94 -20.15
CA THR A 229 -25.43 2.70 -21.39
C THR A 229 -24.07 3.38 -21.45
N ALA A 230 -23.70 4.16 -20.42
CA ALA A 230 -22.41 4.86 -20.39
C ALA A 230 -21.94 5.12 -18.95
N VAL A 231 -20.63 5.37 -18.80
CA VAL A 231 -19.96 5.75 -17.55
C VAL A 231 -19.34 7.13 -17.72
N ALA A 232 -19.58 7.99 -16.75
CA ALA A 232 -19.02 9.35 -16.68
C ALA A 232 -17.93 9.44 -15.60
N ILE A 233 -16.77 9.90 -16.00
CA ILE A 233 -15.63 10.10 -15.10
C ILE A 233 -15.60 11.59 -14.71
N HIS A 234 -15.58 11.84 -13.40
CA HIS A 234 -15.62 13.17 -12.79
C HIS A 234 -14.44 13.42 -11.87
N PHE A 235 -14.23 14.69 -11.53
CA PHE A 235 -13.30 15.12 -10.47
C PHE A 235 -14.00 16.13 -9.57
N VAL A 236 -13.92 15.91 -8.25
CA VAL A 236 -14.64 16.68 -7.22
C VAL A 236 -14.28 18.16 -7.21
N GLN A 237 -13.03 18.51 -7.52
CA GLN A 237 -12.43 19.80 -7.20
C GLN A 237 -12.48 20.05 -5.68
N GLY A 238 -12.12 19.03 -4.89
CA GLY A 238 -12.18 18.99 -3.44
C GLY A 238 -11.73 17.68 -2.85
N SER A 239 -11.87 17.53 -1.54
CA SER A 239 -11.48 16.32 -0.80
C SER A 239 -12.52 15.21 -0.91
N TYR A 240 -12.09 13.95 -0.77
CA TYR A 240 -12.95 12.75 -0.69
C TYR A 240 -14.00 12.89 0.43
N ALA A 241 -13.55 13.25 1.62
CA ALA A 241 -14.40 13.42 2.79
C ALA A 241 -15.44 14.52 2.59
N GLY A 242 -14.99 15.65 2.03
CA GLY A 242 -15.85 16.77 1.69
C GLY A 242 -16.93 16.39 0.67
N CYS A 243 -16.57 15.63 -0.38
CA CYS A 243 -17.51 15.16 -1.40
C CYS A 243 -18.61 14.28 -0.79
N ILE A 244 -18.23 13.31 0.03
CA ILE A 244 -19.17 12.43 0.74
C ILE A 244 -20.13 13.23 1.61
N SER A 245 -19.60 14.19 2.38
CA SER A 245 -20.43 15.07 3.20
C SER A 245 -21.33 15.99 2.34
N TRP A 246 -20.82 16.54 1.24
CA TRP A 246 -21.56 17.44 0.36
C TRP A 246 -22.78 16.78 -0.30
N PHE A 247 -22.67 15.51 -0.72
CA PHE A 247 -23.79 14.78 -1.29
C PHE A 247 -24.91 14.49 -0.29
N LYS A 248 -24.66 14.61 1.01
CA LYS A 248 -25.70 14.60 2.06
C LYS A 248 -26.49 15.89 2.12
N ASN A 249 -25.94 17.00 1.63
CA ASN A 249 -26.64 18.28 1.58
C ASN A 249 -27.74 18.27 0.51
N CYS A 250 -28.98 18.17 0.93
CA CYS A 250 -30.11 18.17 -0.01
C CYS A 250 -30.22 19.43 -0.86
N SER A 251 -29.66 20.55 -0.41
CA SER A 251 -29.61 21.80 -1.17
C SER A 251 -28.55 21.81 -2.27
N ALA A 252 -27.60 20.86 -2.26
CA ALA A 252 -26.58 20.76 -3.30
C ALA A 252 -27.16 20.44 -4.67
N SER A 253 -28.31 19.74 -4.72
CA SER A 253 -28.94 19.29 -5.96
C SER A 253 -27.98 18.55 -6.90
N ALA A 254 -27.00 17.85 -6.30
CA ALA A 254 -25.95 17.10 -6.99
C ALA A 254 -25.63 15.81 -6.23
N SER A 255 -25.25 14.77 -6.97
CA SER A 255 -24.77 13.50 -6.44
C SER A 255 -24.03 12.71 -7.53
N SER A 256 -23.25 11.71 -7.14
CA SER A 256 -22.70 10.71 -8.06
C SER A 256 -22.95 9.32 -7.50
N HIS A 257 -22.81 8.29 -8.34
CA HIS A 257 -23.00 6.92 -7.86
C HIS A 257 -21.84 6.50 -6.95
N TYR A 258 -20.62 6.91 -7.29
CA TYR A 258 -19.40 6.54 -6.58
C TYR A 258 -18.47 7.73 -6.37
N VAL A 259 -17.68 7.65 -5.29
CA VAL A 259 -16.58 8.56 -4.98
C VAL A 259 -15.32 7.73 -4.73
N VAL A 260 -14.20 8.06 -5.38
CA VAL A 260 -12.92 7.35 -5.25
C VAL A 260 -11.87 8.25 -4.60
N ARG A 261 -11.23 7.73 -3.54
CA ARG A 261 -10.15 8.42 -2.81
C ARG A 261 -8.83 8.29 -3.56
N SER A 262 -8.08 9.38 -3.63
CA SER A 262 -6.83 9.43 -4.38
C SER A 262 -5.69 8.65 -3.70
N SER A 263 -5.59 8.70 -2.37
CA SER A 263 -4.44 8.16 -1.64
C SER A 263 -4.29 6.63 -1.75
N ASP A 264 -5.38 5.89 -1.67
CA ASP A 264 -5.42 4.43 -1.57
C ASP A 264 -6.47 3.75 -2.46
N GLY A 265 -7.24 4.54 -3.22
CA GLY A 265 -8.28 4.03 -4.10
C GLY A 265 -9.56 3.58 -3.38
N GLN A 266 -9.76 3.90 -2.08
CA GLN A 266 -11.02 3.56 -1.42
C GLN A 266 -12.21 4.11 -2.21
N CYS A 267 -13.21 3.25 -2.47
CA CYS A 267 -14.39 3.59 -3.24
C CYS A 267 -15.64 3.59 -2.34
N THR A 268 -16.40 4.69 -2.35
CA THR A 268 -17.69 4.81 -1.65
C THR A 268 -18.84 4.90 -2.63
N GLN A 269 -19.83 4.04 -2.50
CA GLN A 269 -21.10 4.16 -3.23
C GLN A 269 -22.04 5.11 -2.49
N MET A 270 -22.58 6.11 -3.22
CA MET A 270 -23.44 7.16 -2.71
C MET A 270 -24.91 7.02 -3.17
N VAL A 271 -25.14 6.50 -4.37
CA VAL A 271 -26.45 6.29 -4.99
C VAL A 271 -26.49 4.89 -5.60
N TYR A 272 -27.61 4.18 -5.50
CA TYR A 272 -27.77 2.90 -6.20
C TYR A 272 -27.67 3.08 -7.71
N GLU A 273 -27.07 2.13 -8.41
CA GLU A 273 -27.00 2.15 -9.87
C GLU A 273 -28.40 2.13 -10.52
N SER A 274 -29.37 1.46 -9.86
CA SER A 274 -30.77 1.46 -10.26
C SER A 274 -31.42 2.83 -10.23
N ASP A 275 -30.90 3.76 -9.43
CA ASP A 275 -31.37 5.13 -9.33
C ASP A 275 -30.56 6.08 -10.22
N LYS A 276 -31.10 7.25 -10.47
CA LYS A 276 -30.48 8.30 -11.26
C LYS A 276 -29.79 9.30 -10.33
N ALA A 277 -28.49 9.27 -10.24
CA ALA A 277 -27.69 10.33 -9.60
C ALA A 277 -27.70 11.60 -10.46
N TRP A 278 -27.44 12.75 -9.85
CA TRP A 278 -27.48 14.06 -10.49
C TRP A 278 -26.06 14.61 -10.68
N HIS A 279 -25.36 14.13 -11.73
CA HIS A 279 -23.93 14.42 -11.96
C HIS A 279 -23.58 14.94 -13.37
N ALA A 280 -24.43 14.70 -14.38
CA ALA A 280 -24.14 15.01 -15.78
C ALA A 280 -25.37 15.56 -16.53
N ALA A 281 -26.22 16.30 -15.85
CA ALA A 281 -27.39 16.99 -16.40
C ALA A 281 -28.25 16.09 -17.32
N SER A 282 -28.31 16.37 -18.64
CA SER A 282 -29.08 15.58 -19.61
C SER A 282 -28.61 14.13 -19.75
N ALA A 283 -27.38 13.79 -19.35
CA ALA A 283 -26.85 12.45 -19.41
C ALA A 283 -27.18 11.60 -18.15
N ASN A 284 -27.64 12.18 -17.05
CA ASN A 284 -27.99 11.46 -15.82
C ASN A 284 -28.86 10.21 -16.01
N PRO A 285 -29.90 10.20 -16.89
CA PRO A 285 -30.77 9.03 -16.99
C PRO A 285 -30.07 7.75 -17.45
N TYR A 286 -29.03 7.84 -18.28
CA TYR A 286 -28.38 6.70 -18.91
C TYR A 286 -26.92 6.48 -18.51
N THR A 287 -26.43 7.26 -17.51
CA THR A 287 -25.03 7.17 -17.07
C THR A 287 -24.90 6.70 -15.63
N LEU A 288 -23.75 6.08 -15.33
CA LEU A 288 -23.20 5.97 -13.98
C LEU A 288 -22.06 6.97 -13.84
N GLY A 289 -22.02 7.71 -12.74
CA GLY A 289 -20.99 8.71 -12.45
C GLY A 289 -20.04 8.26 -11.36
N THR A 290 -18.76 8.52 -11.56
CA THR A 290 -17.70 8.30 -10.57
C THR A 290 -16.94 9.60 -10.35
N GLU A 291 -17.02 10.13 -9.15
CA GLU A 291 -16.22 11.28 -8.69
C GLU A 291 -14.85 10.82 -8.21
N HIS A 292 -13.81 11.59 -8.50
CA HIS A 292 -12.45 11.34 -8.03
C HIS A 292 -11.98 12.50 -7.17
N GLU A 293 -11.36 12.16 -6.03
CA GLU A 293 -10.78 13.14 -5.12
C GLU A 293 -9.68 13.96 -5.79
N GLY A 294 -9.70 15.26 -5.61
CA GLY A 294 -8.60 16.16 -5.95
C GLY A 294 -8.97 17.27 -6.94
N TYR A 295 -7.94 17.83 -7.57
CA TYR A 295 -8.03 18.97 -8.47
C TYR A 295 -7.42 18.64 -9.82
N ILE A 296 -8.15 18.94 -10.91
CA ILE A 296 -7.79 18.55 -12.28
C ILE A 296 -6.47 19.12 -12.80
N ASN A 297 -5.99 20.21 -12.21
CA ASN A 297 -4.75 20.90 -12.62
C ASN A 297 -3.50 20.47 -11.83
N ASN A 298 -3.62 19.50 -10.89
CA ASN A 298 -2.50 19.03 -10.08
C ASN A 298 -2.30 17.53 -10.25
N ALA A 299 -1.17 17.15 -10.89
CA ALA A 299 -0.85 15.77 -11.25
C ALA A 299 -0.70 14.82 -10.05
N SER A 300 -0.39 15.34 -8.85
CA SER A 300 -0.18 14.51 -7.66
C SER A 300 -1.46 13.82 -7.13
N TRP A 301 -2.63 14.24 -7.61
CA TRP A 301 -3.90 13.59 -7.28
C TRP A 301 -4.15 12.32 -8.11
N PHE A 302 -3.51 12.17 -9.26
CA PHE A 302 -3.73 11.08 -10.21
C PHE A 302 -2.89 9.85 -9.88
N THR A 303 -3.12 9.25 -8.73
CA THR A 303 -2.32 8.12 -8.20
C THR A 303 -2.62 6.81 -8.91
N ASN A 304 -1.69 5.83 -8.79
CA ASN A 304 -1.91 4.49 -9.30
C ASN A 304 -3.09 3.79 -8.61
N ALA A 305 -3.22 3.98 -7.29
CA ALA A 305 -4.32 3.40 -6.49
C ALA A 305 -5.69 3.90 -6.97
N MET A 306 -5.83 5.20 -7.21
CA MET A 306 -7.06 5.80 -7.73
C MET A 306 -7.42 5.24 -9.12
N TYR A 307 -6.44 5.18 -10.05
CA TYR A 307 -6.68 4.63 -11.39
C TYR A 307 -7.06 3.16 -11.35
N GLN A 308 -6.41 2.37 -10.51
CA GLN A 308 -6.70 0.94 -10.40
C GLN A 308 -8.11 0.71 -9.86
N SER A 309 -8.47 1.37 -8.76
CA SER A 309 -9.82 1.26 -8.17
C SER A 309 -10.91 1.75 -9.14
N SER A 310 -10.70 2.88 -9.80
CA SER A 310 -11.63 3.42 -10.79
C SER A 310 -11.80 2.48 -11.99
N ALA A 311 -10.71 1.84 -12.45
CA ALA A 311 -10.78 0.88 -13.55
C ALA A 311 -11.49 -0.42 -13.15
N ASP A 312 -11.26 -0.91 -11.93
CA ASP A 312 -11.92 -2.10 -11.40
C ASP A 312 -13.43 -1.86 -11.25
N LEU A 313 -13.81 -0.71 -10.69
CA LEU A 313 -15.19 -0.25 -10.62
C LEU A 313 -15.83 -0.13 -12.01
N THR A 314 -15.14 0.49 -12.97
CA THR A 314 -15.66 0.67 -14.34
C THR A 314 -15.84 -0.66 -15.05
N ARG A 315 -14.96 -1.65 -14.85
CA ARG A 315 -15.16 -3.01 -15.39
C ARG A 315 -16.42 -3.66 -14.84
N ASP A 316 -16.66 -3.52 -13.53
CA ASP A 316 -17.85 -4.05 -12.88
C ASP A 316 -19.13 -3.41 -13.45
N MET A 317 -19.17 -2.07 -13.52
CA MET A 317 -20.27 -1.33 -14.18
C MET A 317 -20.50 -1.78 -15.63
N CYS A 318 -19.43 -2.00 -16.40
CA CYS A 318 -19.52 -2.46 -17.79
C CYS A 318 -20.10 -3.86 -17.85
N SER A 319 -19.66 -4.77 -16.99
CA SER A 319 -20.13 -6.15 -16.92
C SER A 319 -21.62 -6.21 -16.53
N SER A 320 -22.01 -5.48 -15.48
CA SER A 320 -23.37 -5.47 -14.94
C SER A 320 -24.39 -4.84 -15.90
N ASN A 321 -23.95 -3.88 -16.73
CA ASN A 321 -24.83 -3.11 -17.61
C ASN A 321 -24.62 -3.40 -19.11
N SER A 322 -23.85 -4.45 -19.47
CA SER A 322 -23.55 -4.83 -20.86
C SER A 322 -22.93 -3.70 -21.69
N ILE A 323 -22.09 -2.87 -21.08
CA ILE A 323 -21.34 -1.81 -21.74
C ILE A 323 -20.02 -2.41 -22.26
N ASN A 324 -19.71 -2.22 -23.54
CA ASN A 324 -18.44 -2.67 -24.09
C ASN A 324 -17.28 -1.83 -23.57
N PRO A 325 -16.33 -2.40 -22.76
CA PRO A 325 -15.21 -1.64 -22.17
C PRO A 325 -14.21 -1.12 -23.22
N LEU A 326 -14.19 -1.69 -24.43
CA LEU A 326 -13.36 -1.18 -25.54
C LEU A 326 -13.84 0.20 -26.04
N ARG A 327 -15.08 0.59 -25.72
CA ARG A 327 -15.65 1.92 -26.02
C ARG A 327 -15.30 2.97 -24.98
N CYS A 328 -14.16 2.83 -24.32
CA CYS A 328 -13.57 3.86 -23.49
C CYS A 328 -12.80 4.86 -24.37
N TYR A 329 -12.94 6.15 -24.06
CA TYR A 329 -12.12 7.20 -24.70
C TYR A 329 -10.65 6.89 -24.59
N PHE A 330 -9.89 7.19 -25.64
CA PHE A 330 -8.47 6.88 -25.74
C PHE A 330 -7.65 8.03 -26.35
N GLY A 331 -7.94 9.22 -26.06
CA GLY A 331 -7.19 10.39 -26.52
C GLY A 331 -6.41 11.07 -25.38
N PRO A 332 -5.72 12.17 -25.67
CA PRO A 332 -5.19 13.03 -24.64
C PRO A 332 -6.32 13.60 -23.78
N GLY A 333 -6.01 13.94 -22.53
CA GLY A 333 -6.95 14.70 -21.70
C GLY A 333 -7.32 16.01 -22.39
N CYS A 334 -8.60 16.36 -22.39
CA CYS A 334 -9.06 17.54 -23.10
C CYS A 334 -8.89 18.81 -22.25
N SER A 335 -8.30 19.84 -22.84
CA SER A 335 -8.17 21.18 -22.24
C SER A 335 -8.97 22.27 -22.97
N GLY A 336 -9.76 21.87 -23.98
CA GLY A 336 -10.57 22.79 -24.76
C GLY A 336 -11.91 23.11 -24.10
N THR A 337 -12.76 23.90 -24.81
CA THR A 337 -14.15 24.11 -24.40
C THR A 337 -14.91 22.77 -24.44
N THR A 338 -16.02 22.66 -23.70
CA THR A 338 -16.84 21.46 -23.69
C THR A 338 -17.30 21.04 -25.08
N ALA A 339 -17.61 22.03 -25.96
CA ALA A 339 -17.96 21.75 -27.37
C ALA A 339 -16.78 21.13 -28.18
N GLN A 340 -15.53 21.46 -27.83
CA GLN A 340 -14.34 20.89 -28.46
C GLN A 340 -13.99 19.50 -27.89
N CYS A 341 -14.39 19.22 -26.66
CA CYS A 341 -14.15 17.98 -25.97
C CYS A 341 -15.26 16.92 -26.22
N GLU A 342 -16.42 17.32 -26.70
CA GLU A 342 -17.56 16.42 -26.90
C GLU A 342 -17.18 15.21 -27.78
N GLN A 343 -17.55 14.03 -27.33
CA GLN A 343 -17.29 12.77 -28.00
C GLN A 343 -18.59 12.13 -28.49
N GLY A 344 -18.50 11.45 -29.62
CA GLY A 344 -19.64 10.74 -30.22
C GLY A 344 -20.31 9.76 -29.24
N ASN A 345 -21.58 9.45 -29.51
CA ASN A 345 -22.39 8.57 -28.65
C ASN A 345 -21.90 7.11 -28.62
N CYS A 346 -21.05 6.70 -29.55
CA CYS A 346 -20.46 5.37 -29.54
C CYS A 346 -19.41 5.22 -28.40
N VAL A 347 -18.69 6.30 -27.99
CA VAL A 347 -17.80 6.30 -26.85
C VAL A 347 -18.64 6.27 -25.57
N LYS A 348 -18.50 5.18 -24.79
CA LYS A 348 -19.38 4.88 -23.65
C LYS A 348 -18.76 5.20 -22.30
N ILE A 349 -17.43 5.17 -22.19
CA ILE A 349 -16.69 5.50 -20.98
C ILE A 349 -15.88 6.75 -21.28
N LYS A 350 -16.26 7.88 -20.71
CA LYS A 350 -15.68 9.18 -21.05
C LYS A 350 -15.84 10.20 -19.92
N GLY A 351 -15.10 11.28 -19.99
CA GLY A 351 -15.18 12.38 -19.00
C GLY A 351 -16.50 13.16 -19.07
N HIS A 352 -16.84 13.82 -17.99
CA HIS A 352 -18.04 14.66 -17.91
C HIS A 352 -18.09 15.67 -19.09
N GLN A 353 -17.02 16.42 -19.30
CA GLN A 353 -16.89 17.39 -20.40
C GLN A 353 -17.12 16.80 -21.81
N MET A 354 -17.07 15.47 -21.95
CA MET A 354 -17.17 14.78 -23.24
C MET A 354 -18.59 14.36 -23.59
N PHE A 355 -19.56 14.57 -22.70
CA PHE A 355 -20.97 14.39 -22.99
C PHE A 355 -21.55 15.66 -23.65
N ALA A 356 -22.63 15.48 -24.42
CA ALA A 356 -23.26 16.60 -25.12
C ALA A 356 -23.82 17.65 -24.15
N SER A 357 -23.67 18.92 -24.51
CA SER A 357 -24.24 20.05 -23.79
C SER A 357 -23.79 20.19 -22.32
N GLN A 358 -22.58 19.78 -22.01
CA GLN A 358 -21.99 20.03 -20.67
C GLN A 358 -21.33 21.41 -20.59
N THR A 359 -21.06 21.85 -19.35
CA THR A 359 -20.45 23.15 -19.07
C THR A 359 -19.20 23.05 -18.19
N HIS A 360 -18.84 21.86 -17.74
CA HIS A 360 -17.72 21.58 -16.84
C HIS A 360 -16.56 20.93 -17.58
N SER A 361 -15.34 21.07 -17.05
CA SER A 361 -14.09 20.66 -17.72
C SER A 361 -13.50 19.34 -17.16
N ASP A 362 -14.13 18.74 -16.15
CA ASP A 362 -13.64 17.52 -15.53
C ASP A 362 -13.77 16.26 -16.43
N PRO A 363 -12.88 15.28 -16.32
CA PRO A 363 -11.76 15.12 -15.38
C PRO A 363 -10.49 15.89 -15.77
N GLY A 364 -10.53 16.77 -16.76
CA GLY A 364 -9.46 17.66 -17.14
C GLY A 364 -8.35 17.05 -17.98
N PRO A 365 -7.32 17.87 -18.33
CA PRO A 365 -6.28 17.45 -19.26
C PRO A 365 -5.27 16.45 -18.68
N LEU A 366 -5.19 16.32 -17.35
CA LEU A 366 -4.23 15.42 -16.71
C LEU A 366 -4.73 13.99 -16.54
N TRP A 367 -6.01 13.71 -16.80
CA TRP A 367 -6.51 12.33 -16.78
C TRP A 367 -5.87 11.53 -17.90
N ASN A 368 -5.14 10.46 -17.54
CA ASN A 368 -4.45 9.61 -18.49
C ASN A 368 -5.40 8.51 -19.03
N TRP A 369 -6.10 8.83 -20.13
CA TRP A 369 -7.07 7.94 -20.75
C TRP A 369 -6.45 6.67 -21.30
N GLU A 370 -5.21 6.71 -21.84
CA GLU A 370 -4.51 5.53 -22.32
C GLU A 370 -4.25 4.53 -21.19
N LYS A 371 -3.74 5.02 -20.05
CA LYS A 371 -3.54 4.20 -18.84
C LYS A 371 -4.86 3.63 -18.35
N PHE A 372 -5.90 4.46 -18.26
CA PHE A 372 -7.21 4.04 -17.79
C PHE A 372 -7.85 2.98 -18.68
N TYR A 373 -7.81 3.16 -20.02
CA TYR A 373 -8.25 2.19 -21.00
C TYR A 373 -7.54 0.84 -20.84
N LYS A 374 -6.19 0.85 -20.68
CA LYS A 374 -5.40 -0.36 -20.50
C LYS A 374 -5.73 -1.08 -19.21
N LEU A 375 -6.00 -0.34 -18.11
CA LEU A 375 -6.44 -0.90 -16.83
C LEU A 375 -7.85 -1.50 -16.89
N ILE A 376 -8.80 -0.87 -17.58
CA ILE A 376 -10.14 -1.43 -17.80
C ILE A 376 -10.06 -2.70 -18.63
N ASN A 377 -9.26 -2.71 -19.70
CA ASN A 377 -9.12 -3.82 -20.65
C ASN A 377 -7.84 -4.63 -20.34
N ASN A 378 -7.63 -5.03 -19.09
CA ASN A 378 -6.39 -5.60 -18.58
C ASN A 378 -6.11 -7.07 -18.96
N THR A 379 -7.03 -7.75 -19.63
CA THR A 379 -6.91 -9.15 -20.06
C THR A 379 -7.00 -9.31 -21.58
N PRO A 380 -6.15 -8.64 -22.38
CA PRO A 380 -6.18 -8.79 -23.83
C PRO A 380 -5.71 -10.18 -24.24
N VAL A 381 -6.32 -10.70 -25.32
CA VAL A 381 -5.87 -11.95 -25.92
C VAL A 381 -4.61 -11.69 -26.73
N VAL A 382 -3.52 -12.42 -26.41
CA VAL A 382 -2.25 -12.36 -27.12
C VAL A 382 -2.16 -13.54 -28.10
N THR A 383 -1.98 -13.23 -29.37
CA THR A 383 -1.70 -14.24 -30.40
C THR A 383 -0.19 -14.39 -30.59
N THR A 384 0.37 -15.54 -30.23
CA THR A 384 1.82 -15.80 -30.41
C THR A 384 2.10 -16.27 -31.83
N VAL A 385 3.03 -15.60 -32.52
CA VAL A 385 3.54 -15.92 -33.88
C VAL A 385 4.91 -16.55 -33.73
N THR A 386 5.01 -17.86 -33.97
CA THR A 386 6.25 -18.64 -33.83
C THR A 386 6.97 -18.91 -35.15
N ALA A 387 6.34 -18.56 -36.29
CA ALA A 387 6.98 -18.68 -37.61
C ALA A 387 8.16 -17.69 -37.76
N THR A 388 9.21 -18.14 -38.45
CA THR A 388 10.42 -17.35 -38.64
C THR A 388 10.32 -16.26 -39.71
N SER A 389 9.29 -16.31 -40.54
CA SER A 389 8.95 -15.29 -41.54
C SER A 389 7.49 -15.40 -41.95
N GLY A 390 6.93 -14.33 -42.48
CA GLY A 390 5.57 -14.31 -42.97
C GLY A 390 5.08 -12.91 -43.33
N THR A 391 3.78 -12.84 -43.67
CA THR A 391 3.08 -11.57 -43.87
C THR A 391 2.12 -11.38 -42.68
N PHE A 392 2.08 -10.16 -42.17
CA PHE A 392 1.30 -9.75 -41.02
C PHE A 392 0.28 -8.69 -41.44
N TYR A 393 -0.97 -8.95 -41.17
CA TYR A 393 -2.10 -8.09 -41.49
C TYR A 393 -2.87 -7.68 -40.23
N ASP A 394 -3.70 -6.65 -40.36
CA ASP A 394 -4.77 -6.35 -39.43
C ASP A 394 -5.89 -7.40 -39.50
N SER A 395 -7.01 -7.16 -38.81
CA SER A 395 -8.14 -8.08 -38.73
C SER A 395 -8.94 -8.20 -40.05
N GLY A 396 -8.86 -7.22 -40.93
CA GLY A 396 -9.50 -7.23 -42.25
C GLY A 396 -8.72 -8.02 -43.31
N LEU A 397 -7.49 -8.43 -43.00
CA LEU A 397 -6.54 -9.07 -43.90
C LEU A 397 -6.22 -8.18 -45.12
N ALA A 398 -5.92 -8.79 -46.29
CA ALA A 398 -5.57 -8.05 -47.49
C ALA A 398 -6.77 -7.42 -48.23
N ALA A 399 -7.99 -7.73 -47.86
CA ALA A 399 -9.18 -7.46 -48.68
C ALA A 399 -10.23 -6.55 -48.04
N ALA A 400 -10.18 -6.29 -46.74
CA ALA A 400 -11.16 -5.48 -46.05
C ALA A 400 -10.47 -4.54 -45.02
N ASN A 401 -11.22 -3.55 -44.55
CA ASN A 401 -10.78 -2.73 -43.42
C ASN A 401 -10.80 -3.55 -42.11
N TYR A 402 -9.98 -3.16 -41.15
CA TYR A 402 -10.09 -3.69 -39.78
C TYR A 402 -11.46 -3.35 -39.15
N ALA A 403 -11.84 -4.05 -38.07
CA ALA A 403 -13.12 -3.81 -37.42
C ALA A 403 -13.02 -2.73 -36.34
N ASN A 404 -14.18 -2.15 -35.97
CA ASN A 404 -14.30 -1.29 -34.79
C ASN A 404 -14.23 -2.10 -33.49
N ASP A 405 -13.98 -1.44 -32.36
CA ASP A 405 -13.97 -2.03 -31.03
C ASP A 405 -12.93 -3.19 -30.89
N GLU A 406 -11.75 -3.02 -31.45
CA GLU A 406 -10.66 -4.00 -31.32
C GLU A 406 -9.60 -3.60 -30.30
N ARG A 407 -9.12 -4.59 -29.54
CA ARG A 407 -7.83 -4.58 -28.88
C ARG A 407 -7.17 -5.93 -29.10
N LYS A 408 -6.16 -5.98 -29.95
CA LYS A 408 -5.47 -7.19 -30.36
C LYS A 408 -3.97 -7.07 -30.15
N LEU A 409 -3.38 -8.14 -29.62
CA LEU A 409 -1.95 -8.24 -29.39
C LEU A 409 -1.38 -9.42 -30.19
N TRP A 410 -0.25 -9.19 -30.87
CA TRP A 410 0.51 -10.24 -31.54
C TRP A 410 1.94 -10.23 -31.01
N LEU A 411 2.34 -11.34 -30.42
CA LEU A 411 3.69 -11.58 -29.94
C LEU A 411 4.45 -12.38 -30.99
N PHE A 412 5.35 -11.72 -31.72
CA PHE A 412 6.32 -12.36 -32.59
C PHE A 412 7.46 -12.89 -31.73
N GLN A 413 7.46 -14.22 -31.51
CA GLN A 413 8.45 -14.93 -30.72
C GLN A 413 8.82 -16.24 -31.40
N PRO A 414 9.66 -16.18 -32.44
CA PRO A 414 10.00 -17.34 -33.25
C PRO A 414 10.72 -18.42 -32.43
N SER A 415 10.40 -19.68 -32.68
CA SER A 415 11.13 -20.80 -32.14
C SER A 415 12.49 -20.97 -32.84
N GLY A 416 13.54 -21.36 -32.13
CA GLY A 416 14.83 -21.73 -32.71
C GLY A 416 16.00 -20.76 -32.52
N GLY A 417 15.94 -19.90 -31.49
CA GLY A 417 17.08 -19.06 -31.10
C GLY A 417 17.32 -17.84 -31.98
N ALA A 418 16.25 -17.23 -32.48
CA ALA A 418 16.33 -15.95 -33.18
C ALA A 418 16.91 -14.87 -32.26
N THR A 419 17.73 -13.98 -32.81
CA THR A 419 18.36 -12.86 -32.08
C THR A 419 17.59 -11.55 -32.26
N SER A 420 16.77 -11.42 -33.30
CA SER A 420 15.90 -10.28 -33.55
C SER A 420 14.76 -10.62 -34.49
N VAL A 421 13.71 -9.81 -34.44
CA VAL A 421 12.58 -9.80 -35.38
C VAL A 421 12.65 -8.50 -36.18
N SER A 422 12.70 -8.63 -37.49
CA SER A 422 12.59 -7.50 -38.43
C SER A 422 11.22 -7.48 -39.06
N MET A 423 10.54 -6.34 -39.04
CA MET A 423 9.21 -6.15 -39.60
C MET A 423 9.20 -4.95 -40.53
N ASN A 424 8.71 -5.10 -41.76
CA ASN A 424 8.63 -4.04 -42.76
C ASN A 424 7.18 -3.81 -43.16
N PHE A 425 6.66 -2.63 -42.87
CA PHE A 425 5.31 -2.20 -43.22
C PHE A 425 5.26 -1.67 -44.65
N THR A 426 4.66 -2.43 -45.54
CA THR A 426 4.56 -2.09 -46.98
C THR A 426 3.33 -1.23 -47.31
N SER A 427 2.29 -1.31 -46.50
CA SER A 427 1.16 -0.39 -46.47
C SER A 427 0.70 -0.12 -45.05
N PHE A 428 0.15 1.09 -44.78
CA PHE A 428 -0.32 1.48 -43.46
C PHE A 428 -1.38 2.61 -43.59
N SER A 429 -2.55 2.38 -43.03
CA SER A 429 -3.64 3.37 -42.98
C SER A 429 -4.56 3.08 -41.83
N LEU A 430 -4.54 3.91 -40.81
CA LEU A 430 -5.46 3.87 -39.64
C LEU A 430 -6.30 5.16 -39.60
N GLU A 431 -7.41 5.16 -38.87
CA GLU A 431 -8.11 6.38 -38.56
C GLU A 431 -7.23 7.33 -37.77
N ASN A 432 -7.16 8.59 -38.20
CA ASN A 432 -6.25 9.57 -37.61
C ASN A 432 -6.69 9.97 -36.21
N ALA A 433 -5.79 9.85 -35.24
CA ALA A 433 -5.97 10.28 -33.84
C ALA A 433 -7.04 9.50 -33.04
N TYR A 434 -7.60 8.44 -33.61
CA TYR A 434 -8.56 7.56 -32.92
C TYR A 434 -8.05 6.12 -32.84
N ASP A 435 -7.48 5.58 -33.93
CA ASP A 435 -6.94 4.23 -33.95
C ASP A 435 -5.41 4.23 -33.91
N TYR A 436 -4.84 3.26 -33.20
CA TYR A 436 -3.41 3.24 -32.92
C TYR A 436 -2.83 1.84 -33.04
N LEU A 437 -1.62 1.76 -33.61
CA LEU A 437 -0.73 0.63 -33.56
C LEU A 437 0.46 0.95 -32.67
N PHE A 438 0.69 0.12 -31.63
CA PHE A 438 1.85 0.21 -30.76
C PHE A 438 2.79 -0.94 -31.08
N ILE A 439 4.09 -0.67 -31.11
CA ILE A 439 5.13 -1.68 -31.30
C ILE A 439 6.11 -1.59 -30.15
N TYR A 440 6.30 -2.72 -29.47
CA TYR A 440 7.17 -2.83 -28.29
C TYR A 440 8.36 -3.75 -28.57
N ASP A 441 9.54 -3.34 -28.16
CA ASP A 441 10.79 -4.11 -28.24
C ASP A 441 10.86 -5.12 -27.09
N GLY A 442 10.16 -6.23 -27.26
CA GLY A 442 10.05 -7.29 -26.26
C GLY A 442 8.76 -8.08 -26.37
N ASN A 443 8.39 -8.78 -25.29
CA ASN A 443 7.32 -9.76 -25.29
C ASN A 443 6.05 -9.32 -24.54
N ASN A 444 5.98 -8.08 -24.03
CA ASN A 444 4.84 -7.56 -23.29
C ASN A 444 4.67 -6.05 -23.47
N VAL A 445 3.52 -5.49 -23.03
CA VAL A 445 3.16 -4.07 -23.19
C VAL A 445 3.94 -3.11 -22.29
N ASN A 446 4.77 -3.63 -21.37
CA ASN A 446 5.68 -2.83 -20.55
C ASN A 446 7.11 -2.81 -21.11
N ALA A 447 7.36 -3.57 -22.18
CA ALA A 447 8.64 -3.51 -22.90
C ALA A 447 8.84 -2.12 -23.52
N PRO A 448 10.08 -1.72 -23.83
CA PRO A 448 10.36 -0.44 -24.46
C PRO A 448 9.49 -0.20 -25.69
N LEU A 449 8.78 0.92 -25.72
CA LEU A 449 7.92 1.30 -26.82
C LEU A 449 8.81 1.79 -28.00
N ILE A 450 8.81 1.07 -29.12
CA ILE A 450 9.46 1.50 -30.36
C ILE A 450 8.68 2.66 -30.99
N GLY A 451 7.36 2.56 -31.02
CA GLY A 451 6.53 3.63 -31.53
C GLY A 451 5.03 3.43 -31.40
N LYS A 452 4.31 4.56 -31.46
CA LYS A 452 2.84 4.66 -31.50
C LYS A 452 2.45 5.30 -32.83
N TYR A 453 1.69 4.61 -33.66
CA TYR A 453 1.39 4.97 -35.03
C TYR A 453 -0.10 5.14 -35.26
N THR A 454 -0.47 6.10 -36.05
CA THR A 454 -1.86 6.43 -36.43
C THR A 454 -1.88 7.09 -37.82
N SER A 455 -3.05 7.27 -38.44
CA SER A 455 -3.17 7.87 -39.78
C SER A 455 -2.48 7.02 -40.85
N THR A 456 -1.81 7.67 -41.78
CA THR A 456 -0.99 7.04 -42.84
C THR A 456 0.51 7.08 -42.53
N VAL A 457 0.88 7.42 -41.28
CA VAL A 457 2.29 7.45 -40.85
C VAL A 457 2.76 6.03 -40.59
N SER A 458 3.34 5.40 -41.60
CA SER A 458 3.80 4.01 -41.52
C SER A 458 4.94 3.84 -40.51
N PRO A 459 4.98 2.73 -39.73
CA PRO A 459 6.15 2.34 -38.97
C PRO A 459 7.41 2.13 -39.82
N GLY A 460 7.28 1.82 -41.10
CA GLY A 460 8.40 1.48 -41.97
C GLY A 460 9.11 0.19 -41.60
N ASN A 461 10.44 0.23 -41.51
CA ASN A 461 11.24 -0.91 -41.06
C ASN A 461 11.43 -0.86 -39.54
N ILE A 462 10.98 -1.89 -38.85
CA ILE A 462 11.13 -2.08 -37.39
C ILE A 462 12.06 -3.27 -37.16
N ASN A 463 12.98 -3.12 -36.20
CA ASN A 463 13.81 -4.22 -35.73
C ASN A 463 13.73 -4.28 -34.20
N SER A 464 13.48 -5.46 -33.64
CA SER A 464 13.67 -5.68 -32.21
C SER A 464 15.16 -5.80 -31.86
N THR A 465 15.53 -5.43 -30.66
CA THR A 465 16.89 -5.65 -30.15
C THR A 465 17.07 -7.07 -29.59
N GLY A 466 15.95 -7.76 -29.28
CA GLY A 466 15.92 -9.13 -28.77
C GLY A 466 15.05 -10.07 -29.61
N ALA A 467 14.92 -11.30 -29.12
CA ALA A 467 14.25 -12.40 -29.81
C ALA A 467 12.72 -12.22 -29.99
N SER A 468 12.13 -11.15 -29.50
CA SER A 468 10.67 -10.92 -29.54
C SER A 468 10.30 -9.49 -29.88
N LEU A 469 9.14 -9.34 -30.49
CA LEU A 469 8.50 -8.06 -30.84
C LEU A 469 7.02 -8.19 -30.55
N LEU A 470 6.45 -7.26 -29.76
CA LEU A 470 5.01 -7.22 -29.52
C LEU A 470 4.37 -6.09 -30.32
N VAL A 471 3.27 -6.39 -30.99
CA VAL A 471 2.43 -5.43 -31.68
C VAL A 471 1.06 -5.41 -31.02
N GLU A 472 0.60 -4.23 -30.56
CA GLU A 472 -0.72 -3.99 -30.01
C GLU A 472 -1.51 -3.06 -30.95
N PHE A 473 -2.67 -3.49 -31.37
CA PHE A 473 -3.60 -2.67 -32.14
C PHE A 473 -4.85 -2.36 -31.32
N ARG A 474 -5.29 -1.12 -31.42
CA ARG A 474 -6.53 -0.64 -30.84
C ARG A 474 -7.30 0.18 -31.88
N SER A 475 -8.57 -0.19 -32.15
CA SER A 475 -9.54 0.63 -32.87
C SER A 475 -10.63 1.15 -31.94
N ASP A 476 -11.20 2.31 -32.26
CA ASP A 476 -12.35 2.84 -31.56
C ASP A 476 -13.70 2.27 -32.09
N CYS A 477 -14.81 2.94 -31.79
CA CYS A 477 -16.15 2.48 -32.09
C CYS A 477 -16.73 2.99 -33.41
N ALA A 478 -15.98 3.78 -34.17
CA ALA A 478 -16.41 4.40 -35.41
C ALA A 478 -15.29 4.32 -36.46
N THR A 479 -15.56 4.61 -37.68
CA THR A 479 -14.65 4.75 -38.81
C THR A 479 -13.50 3.71 -38.85
N THR A 480 -13.40 2.99 -39.94
CA THR A 480 -12.33 2.02 -40.18
C THR A 480 -11.54 2.36 -41.42
N ALA A 481 -10.28 2.01 -41.48
CA ALA A 481 -9.41 2.19 -42.62
C ALA A 481 -8.81 0.87 -43.11
N ALA A 482 -7.99 0.93 -44.16
CA ALA A 482 -7.46 -0.28 -44.82
C ALA A 482 -6.41 -1.05 -43.96
N GLY A 483 -6.05 -0.54 -42.80
CA GLY A 483 -5.12 -1.19 -41.88
C GLY A 483 -3.70 -1.26 -42.41
N TRP A 484 -3.06 -2.44 -42.31
CA TRP A 484 -1.66 -2.59 -42.71
C TRP A 484 -1.36 -3.94 -43.36
N VAL A 485 -0.29 -3.91 -44.15
CA VAL A 485 0.39 -5.09 -44.62
C VAL A 485 1.86 -4.94 -44.22
N ALA A 486 2.38 -5.90 -43.48
CA ALA A 486 3.78 -5.95 -43.11
C ALA A 486 4.37 -7.34 -43.40
N THR A 487 5.60 -7.40 -43.78
CA THR A 487 6.36 -8.65 -43.85
C THR A 487 7.29 -8.70 -42.63
N TYR A 488 7.47 -9.88 -42.05
CA TYR A 488 8.43 -10.07 -40.97
C TYR A 488 9.38 -11.23 -41.28
N THR A 489 10.60 -11.08 -40.75
CA THR A 489 11.64 -12.11 -40.80
C THR A 489 12.42 -12.10 -39.50
N THR A 490 13.00 -13.23 -39.15
CA THR A 490 13.89 -13.34 -37.99
C THR A 490 15.34 -13.46 -38.43
N ASN A 491 16.23 -12.86 -37.68
CA ASN A 491 17.66 -12.85 -37.93
C ASN A 491 18.42 -13.67 -36.91
N GLY A 492 19.44 -14.42 -37.39
CA GLY A 492 20.44 -15.07 -36.55
C GLY A 492 20.00 -16.39 -35.91
N VAL A 493 20.91 -17.35 -35.87
CA VAL A 493 20.92 -18.45 -34.94
C VAL A 493 21.98 -18.10 -33.89
N GLY A 494 21.65 -17.27 -32.95
CA GLY A 494 22.56 -16.90 -31.86
C GLY A 494 22.06 -17.50 -30.56
N THR A 495 22.92 -17.70 -29.60
CA THR A 495 22.54 -17.93 -28.21
C THR A 495 21.60 -16.80 -27.80
N PRO A 496 20.46 -17.05 -27.13
CA PRO A 496 19.50 -16.00 -26.77
C PRO A 496 20.22 -14.92 -25.97
N THR A 497 20.35 -13.72 -26.51
CA THR A 497 20.62 -12.55 -25.68
C THR A 497 19.26 -12.15 -25.12
N THR A 498 19.01 -12.56 -23.87
CA THR A 498 17.91 -12.00 -23.09
C THR A 498 18.14 -10.50 -23.02
N THR A 499 17.24 -9.68 -23.53
CA THR A 499 17.13 -8.28 -23.12
C THR A 499 17.10 -8.29 -21.62
N ALA A 500 17.99 -7.53 -20.97
CA ALA A 500 18.05 -7.52 -19.52
C ALA A 500 16.69 -7.06 -19.00
N ASP A 501 15.99 -7.97 -18.32
CA ASP A 501 14.82 -7.61 -17.55
C ASP A 501 15.28 -6.66 -16.45
N VAL A 502 14.74 -5.45 -16.47
CA VAL A 502 15.05 -4.40 -15.47
C VAL A 502 13.82 -4.07 -14.62
N THR A 503 12.73 -4.77 -14.86
CA THR A 503 11.48 -4.60 -14.08
C THR A 503 11.55 -5.46 -12.83
N VAL A 504 11.38 -4.84 -11.69
CA VAL A 504 11.40 -5.58 -10.42
C VAL A 504 10.15 -6.47 -10.30
N PRO A 505 10.28 -7.70 -9.80
CA PRO A 505 9.15 -8.57 -9.49
C PRO A 505 8.32 -8.00 -8.34
N THR A 506 7.17 -8.58 -8.08
CA THR A 506 6.26 -8.19 -6.99
C THR A 506 6.04 -9.35 -6.04
N THR A 507 5.82 -9.02 -4.77
CA THR A 507 5.37 -9.96 -3.74
C THR A 507 4.32 -9.28 -2.87
N THR A 508 3.27 -9.99 -2.50
CA THR A 508 2.29 -9.53 -1.52
C THR A 508 1.97 -10.66 -0.55
N ILE A 509 1.77 -10.33 0.71
CA ILE A 509 1.38 -11.27 1.75
C ILE A 509 -0.13 -11.19 1.90
N ASN A 510 -0.82 -12.33 1.72
CA ASN A 510 -2.27 -12.36 1.93
C ASN A 510 -2.59 -12.18 3.41
N SER A 511 -3.73 -11.55 3.68
CA SER A 511 -4.21 -11.38 5.05
C SER A 511 -4.27 -12.73 5.78
N VAL A 512 -3.69 -12.80 6.94
CA VAL A 512 -3.64 -14.02 7.77
C VAL A 512 -4.77 -14.05 8.83
N GLY A 513 -5.70 -13.10 8.79
CA GLY A 513 -6.80 -12.95 9.76
C GLY A 513 -6.39 -12.13 10.99
N ALA A 514 -7.36 -11.82 11.88
CA ALA A 514 -7.18 -10.86 12.96
C ALA A 514 -6.21 -11.35 14.03
N TRP A 515 -6.52 -12.46 14.70
CA TRP A 515 -5.72 -13.00 15.82
C TRP A 515 -5.21 -14.40 15.56
N LYS A 516 -4.02 -14.73 16.07
CA LYS A 516 -3.40 -16.06 16.03
C LYS A 516 -3.26 -16.62 17.43
N THR A 517 -3.89 -17.73 17.66
CA THR A 517 -3.80 -18.51 18.91
C THR A 517 -3.01 -19.80 18.72
N ALA A 518 -2.66 -20.17 17.48
CA ALA A 518 -1.99 -21.39 17.09
C ALA A 518 -1.16 -21.20 15.80
N ASN A 519 -0.37 -22.21 15.45
CA ASN A 519 0.38 -22.23 14.19
C ASN A 519 -0.53 -21.98 12.99
N PHE A 520 -0.03 -21.23 12.01
CA PHE A 520 -0.76 -20.88 10.82
C PHE A 520 0.11 -20.92 9.56
N THR A 521 -0.52 -20.83 8.41
CA THR A 521 0.16 -20.73 7.12
C THR A 521 0.04 -19.32 6.59
N ALA A 522 1.17 -18.64 6.39
CA ALA A 522 1.23 -17.40 5.63
C ALA A 522 1.29 -17.74 4.13
N THR A 523 0.46 -17.09 3.33
CA THR A 523 0.38 -17.26 1.88
C THR A 523 0.79 -16.00 1.17
N PHE A 524 1.36 -16.16 -0.02
CA PHE A 524 1.98 -15.09 -0.78
C PHE A 524 1.49 -15.11 -2.23
N ASN A 525 1.43 -13.92 -2.83
CA ASN A 525 1.25 -13.76 -4.26
C ASN A 525 2.53 -13.13 -4.81
N ASP A 526 3.39 -13.98 -5.35
CA ASP A 526 4.63 -13.57 -5.99
C ASP A 526 4.44 -13.58 -7.50
N ALA A 527 4.83 -12.52 -8.17
CA ALA A 527 4.74 -12.43 -9.61
C ALA A 527 5.94 -11.66 -10.17
N ASP A 528 6.43 -12.12 -11.29
CA ASP A 528 7.27 -11.31 -12.17
C ASP A 528 6.38 -10.59 -13.17
N ASN A 529 6.88 -9.51 -13.79
CA ASN A 529 6.18 -8.83 -14.87
C ASN A 529 5.92 -9.79 -16.03
N VAL A 530 4.80 -9.60 -16.69
CA VAL A 530 4.43 -10.44 -17.85
C VAL A 530 5.51 -10.33 -18.91
N GLY A 531 6.16 -11.44 -19.21
CA GLY A 531 7.27 -11.54 -20.15
C GLY A 531 8.63 -11.13 -19.58
N GLY A 532 8.73 -10.92 -18.29
CA GLY A 532 9.99 -10.80 -17.58
C GLY A 532 10.81 -12.08 -17.56
N SER A 533 11.91 -12.04 -16.82
CA SER A 533 12.85 -13.17 -16.72
C SER A 533 12.30 -14.35 -15.94
N GLY A 534 11.19 -14.16 -15.24
CA GLY A 534 10.58 -15.11 -14.32
C GLY A 534 11.19 -15.02 -12.91
N LEU A 535 10.41 -15.45 -11.90
CA LEU A 535 10.88 -15.49 -10.51
C LEU A 535 12.04 -16.49 -10.37
N GLU A 536 13.14 -16.06 -9.77
CA GLU A 536 14.24 -16.95 -9.41
C GLU A 536 14.01 -17.53 -8.01
N LYS A 537 13.74 -16.67 -7.01
CA LYS A 537 13.54 -17.10 -5.63
C LYS A 537 12.73 -16.12 -4.81
N SER A 538 12.00 -16.70 -3.85
CA SER A 538 11.23 -15.98 -2.84
C SER A 538 11.88 -16.12 -1.48
N TYR A 539 11.85 -15.05 -0.69
CA TYR A 539 12.42 -14.98 0.65
C TYR A 539 11.39 -14.47 1.64
N TYR A 540 11.56 -14.82 2.91
CA TYR A 540 10.76 -14.29 4.00
C TYR A 540 11.59 -14.08 5.25
N GLN A 541 11.08 -13.23 6.12
CA GLN A 541 11.57 -13.02 7.47
C GLN A 541 10.38 -12.94 8.42
N VAL A 542 10.51 -13.54 9.59
CA VAL A 542 9.58 -13.35 10.71
C VAL A 542 10.34 -12.64 11.81
N ILE A 543 9.83 -11.49 12.23
CA ILE A 543 10.33 -10.76 13.38
C ILE A 543 9.23 -10.64 14.42
N ASP A 544 9.61 -10.66 15.68
CA ASP A 544 8.71 -10.61 16.82
C ASP A 544 9.05 -9.42 17.76
N TYR A 545 8.01 -8.82 18.34
CA TYR A 545 8.11 -7.69 19.25
C TYR A 545 8.03 -8.15 20.69
N ASN A 546 9.08 -7.86 21.48
CA ASN A 546 9.19 -8.32 22.87
C ASN A 546 8.61 -7.33 23.90
N GLY A 547 7.90 -6.30 23.43
CA GLY A 547 7.36 -5.22 24.25
C GLY A 547 8.20 -3.94 24.24
N THR A 548 9.44 -4.00 23.71
CA THR A 548 10.36 -2.85 23.60
C THR A 548 10.99 -2.73 22.23
N GLU A 549 11.22 -3.84 21.52
CA GLU A 549 11.95 -3.84 20.25
C GLU A 549 11.56 -5.02 19.35
N TRP A 550 11.79 -4.85 18.07
CA TRP A 550 11.58 -5.87 17.03
C TRP A 550 12.82 -6.71 16.84
N ARG A 551 12.69 -8.05 16.87
CA ARG A 551 13.82 -8.99 16.83
C ARG A 551 13.58 -10.12 15.86
N GLY A 552 14.64 -10.54 15.18
CA GLY A 552 14.66 -11.81 14.45
C GLY A 552 15.06 -12.97 15.36
N ASN A 553 14.45 -14.14 15.17
CA ASN A 553 14.84 -15.34 15.91
C ASN A 553 16.00 -16.04 15.22
N TYR A 554 17.22 -15.90 15.74
CA TYR A 554 18.44 -16.45 15.13
C TYR A 554 18.43 -17.99 15.06
N THR A 555 17.76 -18.68 15.98
CA THR A 555 17.64 -20.16 15.94
C THR A 555 16.77 -20.62 14.77
N HIS A 556 15.90 -19.76 14.27
CA HIS A 556 15.09 -19.97 13.08
C HIS A 556 15.67 -19.30 11.83
N GLY A 557 16.92 -18.85 11.90
CA GLY A 557 17.66 -18.29 10.75
C GLY A 557 17.24 -16.88 10.34
N PHE A 558 16.70 -16.11 11.28
CA PHE A 558 16.35 -14.71 11.10
C PHE A 558 17.20 -13.82 12.01
N LEU A 559 17.62 -12.68 11.49
CA LEU A 559 18.24 -11.62 12.25
C LEU A 559 17.67 -10.28 11.77
N SER A 560 17.31 -9.40 12.69
CA SER A 560 16.83 -8.06 12.39
C SER A 560 17.31 -7.12 13.51
N ASP A 561 17.94 -6.01 13.13
CA ASP A 561 18.39 -4.98 14.02
C ASP A 561 18.50 -3.65 13.27
N ASN A 562 17.89 -2.61 13.80
CA ASN A 562 17.95 -1.24 13.26
C ASN A 562 18.85 -0.31 14.08
N PHE A 563 19.47 -0.82 15.16
CA PHE A 563 20.43 -0.10 16.01
C PHE A 563 19.96 1.26 16.53
N ASP A 564 18.67 1.50 16.68
CA ASP A 564 18.15 2.82 17.07
C ASP A 564 18.52 3.23 18.49
N VAL A 565 18.56 2.30 19.43
CA VAL A 565 18.65 2.61 20.87
C VAL A 565 19.92 2.05 21.51
N ALA A 566 20.27 0.79 21.25
CA ALA A 566 21.38 0.10 21.89
C ALA A 566 21.93 -1.04 21.01
N ILE A 567 23.16 -1.46 21.26
CA ILE A 567 23.68 -2.71 20.72
C ILE A 567 23.01 -3.84 21.49
N HIS A 568 22.25 -4.66 20.80
CA HIS A 568 21.49 -5.75 21.42
C HIS A 568 22.40 -6.85 21.98
N PRO A 569 21.95 -7.59 23.01
CA PRO A 569 22.74 -8.66 23.65
C PRO A 569 23.13 -9.82 22.71
N GLU A 570 22.47 -9.94 21.57
CA GLU A 570 22.78 -10.93 20.52
C GLU A 570 24.11 -10.65 19.82
N TRP A 571 24.58 -9.38 19.87
CA TRP A 571 25.84 -8.96 19.30
C TRP A 571 26.97 -9.04 20.29
N THR A 572 28.01 -9.79 19.94
CA THR A 572 29.26 -9.85 20.70
C THR A 572 30.31 -8.94 20.06
N GLN A 573 30.71 -7.92 20.79
CA GLN A 573 31.81 -7.04 20.39
C GLN A 573 33.15 -7.68 20.78
N LYS A 574 34.00 -7.95 19.79
CA LYS A 574 35.29 -8.65 20.02
C LYS A 574 36.50 -7.77 19.82
N VAL A 575 36.55 -7.03 18.73
CA VAL A 575 37.67 -6.12 18.38
C VAL A 575 37.09 -4.82 17.81
N GLY A 576 37.63 -3.70 18.23
CA GLY A 576 37.18 -2.37 17.83
C GLY A 576 36.27 -1.71 18.87
N THR A 577 36.05 -0.42 18.71
CA THR A 577 35.12 0.39 19.52
C THR A 577 33.81 0.54 18.81
N TRP A 578 32.78 -0.12 19.32
CA TRP A 578 31.43 -0.15 18.76
C TRP A 578 30.48 0.60 19.69
N GLY A 579 29.57 1.39 19.12
CA GLY A 579 28.58 2.15 19.88
C GLY A 579 27.43 2.56 18.97
N ILE A 580 26.32 3.02 19.56
CA ILE A 580 25.23 3.62 18.81
C ILE A 580 25.49 5.11 18.66
N ASN A 581 25.42 5.61 17.44
CA ASN A 581 25.54 7.02 17.11
C ASN A 581 24.60 7.37 15.96
N ASN A 582 23.75 8.38 16.17
CA ASN A 582 22.73 8.81 15.19
C ASN A 582 21.86 7.65 14.70
N ASN A 583 21.35 6.84 15.62
CA ASN A 583 20.49 5.67 15.34
C ASN A 583 21.14 4.64 14.39
N ALA A 584 22.45 4.45 14.49
CA ALA A 584 23.20 3.46 13.73
C ALA A 584 24.32 2.86 14.58
N LEU A 585 24.70 1.63 14.30
CA LEU A 585 25.88 1.01 14.90
C LEU A 585 27.13 1.58 14.27
N GLU A 586 27.95 2.29 15.04
CA GLU A 586 29.21 2.88 14.56
C GLU A 586 30.42 2.16 15.14
N GLN A 587 31.37 1.86 14.29
CA GLN A 587 32.72 1.40 14.63
C GLN A 587 33.70 2.54 14.34
N THR A 588 34.46 2.98 15.37
CA THR A 588 35.27 4.18 15.27
C THR A 588 36.77 3.95 15.16
N ASP A 589 37.28 2.73 15.40
CA ASP A 589 38.70 2.44 15.33
C ASP A 589 39.18 2.19 13.91
N GLU A 590 40.13 2.98 13.44
CA GLU A 590 40.74 2.85 12.11
C GLU A 590 41.95 1.88 12.16
N LEU A 591 41.71 0.63 12.59
CA LEU A 591 42.75 -0.39 12.77
C LEU A 591 43.31 -0.91 11.42
N SER A 592 44.63 -0.93 11.30
CA SER A 592 45.32 -1.16 10.01
C SER A 592 45.76 -2.61 9.75
N THR A 593 46.10 -3.38 10.79
CA THR A 593 46.62 -4.75 10.66
C THR A 593 45.51 -5.78 10.54
N ALA A 594 45.78 -6.89 9.86
CA ALA A 594 44.81 -7.97 9.70
C ALA A 594 44.38 -8.56 11.08
N ALA A 595 45.30 -8.68 12.00
CA ALA A 595 45.02 -9.19 13.37
C ALA A 595 44.18 -8.23 14.21
N ALA A 596 44.28 -6.94 13.92
CA ALA A 596 43.56 -5.88 14.63
C ALA A 596 42.30 -5.40 13.89
N ASN A 597 41.96 -5.96 12.72
CA ASN A 597 40.69 -5.62 12.05
C ASN A 597 39.50 -5.86 12.98
N THR A 598 38.56 -4.95 12.94
CA THR A 598 37.42 -4.95 13.86
C THR A 598 36.53 -6.19 13.75
N ASN A 599 35.85 -6.54 14.81
CA ASN A 599 34.97 -7.71 14.87
C ASN A 599 33.80 -7.47 15.82
N ILE A 600 32.58 -7.52 15.27
CA ILE A 600 31.35 -7.72 16.01
C ILE A 600 30.59 -8.86 15.32
N TYR A 601 29.99 -9.77 16.06
CA TYR A 601 29.31 -10.92 15.49
C TYR A 601 28.03 -11.27 16.25
N ALA A 602 27.12 -11.98 15.57
CA ALA A 602 25.90 -12.54 16.16
C ALA A 602 25.71 -13.99 15.68
N ALA A 603 25.08 -14.81 16.54
CA ALA A 603 24.67 -16.15 16.19
C ALA A 603 23.56 -16.13 15.11
N LEU A 604 23.60 -17.09 14.19
CA LEU A 604 22.58 -17.29 13.17
C LEU A 604 22.63 -18.72 12.64
N THR A 605 21.51 -19.43 12.70
CA THR A 605 21.37 -20.76 12.08
C THR A 605 21.20 -20.63 10.57
N GLN A 606 22.20 -21.06 9.80
CA GLN A 606 22.26 -20.85 8.35
C GLN A 606 22.10 -22.14 7.55
N THR A 607 21.38 -23.14 8.11
CA THR A 607 21.14 -24.45 7.47
C THR A 607 19.66 -24.75 7.19
N LEU A 608 18.76 -23.86 7.59
CA LEU A 608 17.31 -24.10 7.56
C LEU A 608 16.67 -23.87 6.18
N SER A 609 17.37 -23.20 5.28
CA SER A 609 16.95 -22.98 3.89
C SER A 609 18.15 -23.12 2.96
N ASN A 610 17.91 -23.32 1.67
CA ASN A 610 18.99 -23.44 0.69
C ASN A 610 19.63 -22.09 0.39
N ARG A 611 18.85 -20.99 0.44
CA ARG A 611 19.35 -19.65 0.20
C ARG A 611 19.09 -18.73 1.37
N TYR A 612 19.98 -17.77 1.56
CA TYR A 612 19.90 -16.69 2.52
C TYR A 612 20.13 -15.37 1.79
N LEU A 613 19.36 -14.34 2.19
CA LEU A 613 19.54 -12.97 1.74
C LEU A 613 19.94 -12.13 2.96
N TYR A 614 21.14 -11.59 2.94
CA TYR A 614 21.70 -10.68 3.96
C TYR A 614 21.56 -9.28 3.43
N ASN A 615 20.78 -8.43 4.08
CA ASN A 615 20.59 -7.04 3.75
C ASN A 615 21.04 -6.15 4.90
N PHE A 616 21.74 -5.08 4.59
CA PHE A 616 22.18 -4.08 5.58
C PHE A 616 22.50 -2.76 4.89
N LYS A 617 22.28 -1.66 5.60
CA LYS A 617 22.84 -0.37 5.21
C LYS A 617 24.26 -0.23 5.75
N GLY A 618 25.15 0.39 4.99
CA GLY A 618 26.53 0.60 5.39
C GLY A 618 27.12 1.89 4.85
N LYS A 619 27.92 2.56 5.69
CA LYS A 619 28.62 3.81 5.34
C LYS A 619 30.08 3.71 5.76
N ILE A 620 31.01 3.91 4.82
CA ILE A 620 32.46 3.86 5.06
C ILE A 620 33.02 5.29 5.13
N GLU A 621 33.70 5.61 6.25
CA GLU A 621 34.27 6.92 6.52
C GLU A 621 35.69 6.78 7.08
N GLY A 622 36.26 7.87 7.60
CA GLY A 622 37.56 7.92 8.25
C GLY A 622 38.68 8.46 7.37
N THR A 623 39.86 8.54 7.94
CA THR A 623 41.05 9.20 7.36
C THR A 623 42.10 8.20 6.88
N GLY A 624 41.90 6.90 7.15
CA GLY A 624 42.85 5.87 6.76
C GLY A 624 42.99 5.71 5.24
N THR A 625 44.07 5.12 4.82
CA THR A 625 44.27 4.67 3.45
C THR A 625 43.84 3.20 3.29
N ASN A 626 43.34 2.83 2.12
CA ASN A 626 42.86 1.46 1.87
C ASN A 626 41.66 1.09 2.78
N ARG A 627 40.73 2.03 2.92
CA ARG A 627 39.51 1.92 3.71
C ARG A 627 38.61 0.83 3.18
N ARG A 628 38.09 -0.02 4.06
CA ARG A 628 37.33 -1.20 3.67
C ARG A 628 36.48 -1.73 4.80
N ALA A 629 35.28 -2.22 4.46
CA ALA A 629 34.34 -2.80 5.43
C ALA A 629 33.50 -3.90 4.77
N GLY A 630 32.95 -4.81 5.55
CA GLY A 630 32.15 -5.89 4.97
C GLY A 630 31.58 -6.90 5.96
N LEU A 631 30.91 -7.89 5.38
CA LEU A 631 30.15 -8.93 6.03
C LEU A 631 30.83 -10.29 5.91
N HIS A 632 31.07 -10.97 7.03
CA HIS A 632 31.28 -12.43 7.09
C HIS A 632 29.96 -13.16 7.31
N PHE A 633 29.75 -14.28 6.65
CA PHE A 633 28.63 -15.18 6.87
C PHE A 633 29.07 -16.63 6.72
N PHE A 634 28.27 -17.57 7.19
CA PHE A 634 28.65 -18.97 7.35
C PHE A 634 29.91 -19.17 8.20
N ALA A 635 30.14 -18.25 9.14
CA ALA A 635 31.29 -18.33 10.04
C ALA A 635 31.08 -19.42 11.09
N ASP A 636 32.10 -20.29 11.30
CA ASP A 636 32.06 -21.37 12.30
C ASP A 636 32.93 -21.10 13.54
N ALA A 637 33.87 -20.14 13.48
CA ALA A 637 34.70 -19.70 14.59
C ALA A 637 34.74 -18.15 14.68
N PRO A 638 33.64 -17.48 15.10
CA PRO A 638 33.49 -16.02 15.02
C PRO A 638 34.50 -15.24 15.86
N ASP A 639 35.06 -15.83 16.91
CA ASP A 639 36.10 -15.26 17.76
C ASP A 639 37.47 -15.17 17.09
N SER A 640 37.71 -16.00 16.05
CA SER A 640 39.00 -16.01 15.38
C SER A 640 39.18 -14.81 14.46
N VAL A 641 40.42 -14.45 14.14
CA VAL A 641 40.77 -13.29 13.33
C VAL A 641 40.02 -13.30 11.98
N ASN A 642 39.90 -14.45 11.33
CA ASN A 642 39.23 -14.60 10.03
C ASN A 642 37.91 -15.39 10.12
N ARG A 643 37.31 -15.53 11.29
CA ARG A 643 35.99 -16.15 11.58
C ARG A 643 35.89 -17.62 11.21
N GLY A 644 37.02 -18.32 11.19
CA GLY A 644 37.05 -19.75 10.87
C GLY A 644 36.83 -20.02 9.37
N ASN A 645 36.07 -21.09 9.06
CA ASN A 645 35.53 -21.25 7.73
C ASN A 645 34.38 -20.26 7.56
N SER A 646 34.51 -19.38 6.58
CA SER A 646 33.48 -18.37 6.30
C SER A 646 33.61 -17.80 4.90
N TYR A 647 32.55 -17.18 4.42
CA TYR A 647 32.65 -16.25 3.32
C TYR A 647 32.80 -14.84 3.85
N PHE A 648 33.47 -13.98 3.07
CA PHE A 648 33.64 -12.59 3.38
C PHE A 648 33.43 -11.72 2.13
N VAL A 649 32.47 -10.80 2.20
CA VAL A 649 32.24 -9.78 1.19
C VAL A 649 32.87 -8.48 1.69
N TRP A 650 33.86 -7.96 0.98
CA TRP A 650 34.67 -6.84 1.36
C TRP A 650 34.47 -5.66 0.40
N PHE A 651 33.84 -4.58 0.88
CA PHE A 651 33.66 -3.34 0.11
C PHE A 651 34.88 -2.44 0.35
N ARG A 652 35.58 -2.08 -0.71
CA ARG A 652 36.86 -1.35 -0.68
C ARG A 652 36.69 0.03 -1.24
N LEU A 653 36.58 1.06 -0.36
CA LEU A 653 36.33 2.43 -0.74
C LEU A 653 37.46 3.00 -1.62
N ASP A 654 38.72 2.87 -1.21
CA ASP A 654 39.82 3.50 -1.91
C ASP A 654 40.23 2.76 -3.18
N ASN A 655 39.88 1.50 -3.32
CA ASN A 655 40.13 0.68 -4.50
C ASN A 655 38.93 0.59 -5.44
N GLN A 656 37.78 1.18 -5.06
CA GLN A 656 36.53 1.14 -5.83
C GLN A 656 36.17 -0.28 -6.26
N ALA A 657 36.19 -1.22 -5.31
CA ALA A 657 36.01 -2.65 -5.61
C ALA A 657 35.19 -3.35 -4.53
N VAL A 658 34.42 -4.34 -4.94
CA VAL A 658 33.89 -5.40 -4.07
C VAL A 658 34.73 -6.66 -4.28
N GLN A 659 35.15 -7.29 -3.19
CA GLN A 659 35.97 -8.50 -3.19
C GLN A 659 35.30 -9.60 -2.36
N LEU A 660 35.27 -10.80 -2.91
CA LEU A 660 34.74 -11.99 -2.28
C LEU A 660 35.89 -12.89 -1.85
N TYR A 661 35.80 -13.40 -0.63
CA TYR A 661 36.78 -14.30 -0.07
C TYR A 661 36.10 -15.54 0.52
N LYS A 662 36.77 -16.66 0.42
CA LYS A 662 36.49 -17.87 1.19
C LYS A 662 37.65 -18.08 2.14
N THR A 663 37.38 -18.07 3.44
CA THR A 663 38.39 -18.37 4.44
C THR A 663 38.32 -19.84 4.80
N SER A 664 39.46 -20.42 5.21
CA SER A 664 39.53 -21.78 5.68
C SER A 664 40.21 -21.83 7.05
N TYR A 665 39.73 -22.78 7.87
CA TYR A 665 40.28 -23.04 9.19
C TYR A 665 40.63 -24.50 9.33
N SER A 666 41.90 -24.82 9.52
CA SER A 666 42.38 -26.16 9.74
C SER A 666 43.57 -26.20 10.69
N GLY A 667 43.58 -27.11 11.65
CA GLY A 667 44.68 -27.26 12.60
C GLY A 667 45.00 -26.03 13.46
N GLY A 668 43.99 -25.19 13.77
CA GLY A 668 44.19 -23.95 14.54
C GLY A 668 44.66 -22.76 13.70
N VAL A 669 44.81 -22.91 12.38
CA VAL A 669 45.31 -21.88 11.48
C VAL A 669 44.17 -21.39 10.58
N ASN A 670 43.96 -20.07 10.61
CA ASN A 670 43.07 -19.38 9.68
C ASN A 670 43.83 -18.90 8.46
N THR A 671 43.38 -19.25 7.27
CA THR A 671 43.94 -18.78 6.00
C THR A 671 42.96 -17.78 5.35
N PHE A 672 43.46 -16.57 5.18
CA PHE A 672 42.80 -15.51 4.45
C PHE A 672 43.62 -15.19 3.18
N GLY A 673 43.37 -15.96 2.14
CA GLY A 673 44.15 -15.90 0.88
C GLY A 673 43.86 -14.64 0.05
N ALA A 674 44.22 -14.71 -1.22
CA ALA A 674 43.79 -13.68 -2.21
C ALA A 674 42.25 -13.75 -2.36
N PRO A 675 41.62 -12.64 -2.84
CA PRO A 675 40.19 -12.67 -3.15
C PRO A 675 39.89 -13.72 -4.22
N THR A 676 38.85 -14.50 -4.02
CA THR A 676 38.38 -15.47 -4.98
C THR A 676 37.69 -14.82 -6.17
N TYR A 677 37.15 -13.62 -5.96
CA TYR A 677 36.51 -12.80 -6.98
C TYR A 677 36.65 -11.31 -6.65
N THR A 678 36.78 -10.48 -7.69
CA THR A 678 36.81 -9.00 -7.56
C THR A 678 36.01 -8.37 -8.68
N ALA A 679 35.16 -7.40 -8.34
CA ALA A 679 34.44 -6.56 -9.31
C ALA A 679 34.56 -5.09 -8.94
N ALA A 680 34.44 -4.22 -9.94
CA ALA A 680 34.42 -2.78 -9.74
C ALA A 680 33.08 -2.34 -9.09
N VAL A 681 33.16 -1.40 -8.15
CA VAL A 681 31.98 -0.77 -7.57
C VAL A 681 32.31 0.69 -7.25
N ASN A 682 31.37 1.61 -7.52
CA ASN A 682 31.54 3.01 -7.16
C ASN A 682 31.07 3.24 -5.72
N LEU A 683 31.98 3.72 -4.84
CA LEU A 683 31.73 4.04 -3.46
C LEU A 683 32.22 5.45 -3.15
N VAL A 684 31.46 6.22 -2.38
CA VAL A 684 31.83 7.56 -1.91
C VAL A 684 31.93 7.55 -0.39
N ALA A 685 32.96 8.17 0.14
CA ALA A 685 33.16 8.28 1.58
C ALA A 685 31.99 9.07 2.20
N GLY A 686 31.46 8.57 3.32
CA GLY A 686 30.38 9.24 4.04
C GLY A 686 28.98 9.05 3.44
N GLN A 687 28.84 8.28 2.36
CA GLN A 687 27.56 7.96 1.76
C GLN A 687 27.03 6.62 2.27
N TRP A 688 25.75 6.58 2.61
CA TRP A 688 25.01 5.37 2.91
C TRP A 688 24.66 4.60 1.65
N TYR A 689 24.79 3.29 1.70
CA TYR A 689 24.40 2.35 0.64
C TYR A 689 23.61 1.19 1.22
N ASP A 690 22.63 0.71 0.49
CA ASP A 690 21.91 -0.52 0.79
C ASP A 690 22.65 -1.70 0.11
N PHE A 691 23.26 -2.55 0.93
CA PHE A 691 23.96 -3.73 0.47
C PHE A 691 23.12 -4.99 0.69
N LYS A 692 23.11 -5.85 -0.34
CA LYS A 692 22.52 -7.19 -0.21
C LYS A 692 23.48 -8.24 -0.71
N VAL A 693 23.50 -9.40 -0.02
CA VAL A 693 24.22 -10.59 -0.44
C VAL A 693 23.22 -11.74 -0.46
N ILE A 694 23.07 -12.39 -1.60
CA ILE A 694 22.31 -13.63 -1.73
C ILE A 694 23.30 -14.78 -1.84
N TYR A 695 23.18 -15.79 -1.02
CA TYR A 695 24.02 -16.98 -1.07
C TYR A 695 23.19 -18.25 -1.10
N ASP A 696 23.48 -19.11 -2.07
CA ASP A 696 22.92 -20.45 -2.20
C ASP A 696 23.95 -21.48 -1.71
N ARG A 697 23.69 -22.11 -0.56
CA ARG A 697 24.61 -23.07 0.07
C ARG A 697 24.71 -24.44 -0.63
N ILE A 698 23.84 -24.68 -1.62
CA ILE A 698 23.83 -25.92 -2.39
C ILE A 698 24.65 -25.76 -3.67
N THR A 699 24.40 -24.66 -4.41
CA THR A 699 25.09 -24.39 -5.68
C THR A 699 26.39 -23.61 -5.51
N GLY A 700 26.57 -22.95 -4.36
CA GLY A 700 27.69 -22.03 -4.11
C GLY A 700 27.54 -20.66 -4.76
N LYS A 701 26.42 -20.38 -5.45
CA LYS A 701 26.18 -19.09 -6.11
C LYS A 701 26.05 -17.99 -5.07
N MET A 702 26.74 -16.88 -5.32
CA MET A 702 26.71 -15.68 -4.50
C MET A 702 26.50 -14.47 -5.40
N ASP A 703 25.44 -13.72 -5.14
CA ASP A 703 25.13 -12.47 -5.80
C ASP A 703 25.23 -11.31 -4.81
N VAL A 704 25.93 -10.23 -5.17
CA VAL A 704 26.12 -9.04 -4.33
C VAL A 704 25.50 -7.83 -5.02
N TYR A 705 24.71 -7.09 -4.25
CA TYR A 705 23.99 -5.90 -4.70
C TYR A 705 24.41 -4.65 -3.94
N LYS A 706 24.37 -3.51 -4.62
CA LYS A 706 24.44 -2.18 -4.05
C LYS A 706 23.26 -1.37 -4.58
N ASP A 707 22.44 -0.83 -3.68
CA ASP A 707 21.25 -0.02 -4.02
C ASP A 707 20.36 -0.75 -5.05
N ASN A 708 20.08 -2.03 -4.80
CA ASN A 708 19.34 -2.99 -5.65
C ASN A 708 19.98 -3.30 -7.02
N SER A 709 21.15 -2.76 -7.34
CA SER A 709 21.87 -3.11 -8.56
C SER A 709 22.84 -4.26 -8.29
N LEU A 710 22.79 -5.30 -9.11
CA LEU A 710 23.73 -6.44 -9.05
C LEU A 710 25.13 -5.95 -9.44
N ILE A 711 26.11 -6.08 -8.53
CA ILE A 711 27.49 -5.60 -8.71
C ILE A 711 28.52 -6.72 -8.80
N ALA A 712 28.18 -7.91 -8.34
CA ALA A 712 29.08 -9.08 -8.42
C ALA A 712 28.28 -10.38 -8.40
N THR A 713 28.70 -11.35 -9.21
CA THR A 713 28.24 -12.74 -9.16
C THR A 713 29.45 -13.67 -9.15
N TRP A 714 29.47 -14.61 -8.22
CA TRP A 714 30.51 -15.64 -8.12
C TRP A 714 29.92 -16.98 -7.66
N THR A 715 30.47 -18.08 -8.15
CA THR A 715 30.03 -19.42 -7.73
C THR A 715 31.23 -20.17 -7.15
N ASP A 716 31.09 -20.62 -5.90
CA ASP A 716 32.07 -21.51 -5.27
C ASP A 716 31.84 -22.96 -5.72
N PRO A 717 32.81 -23.61 -6.37
CA PRO A 717 32.65 -24.99 -6.78
C PRO A 717 32.64 -26.01 -5.62
N SER A 718 32.99 -25.57 -4.41
CA SER A 718 32.99 -26.37 -3.18
C SER A 718 32.37 -25.60 -2.02
N PRO A 719 31.05 -25.37 -2.03
CA PRO A 719 30.41 -24.42 -1.15
C PRO A 719 30.44 -24.82 0.33
N LEU A 720 30.48 -23.82 1.22
CA LEU A 720 30.25 -24.02 2.64
C LEU A 720 28.75 -24.29 2.83
N ALA A 721 28.43 -25.47 3.38
CA ALA A 721 27.06 -25.93 3.55
C ALA A 721 26.46 -25.52 4.92
N SER A 722 27.30 -25.14 5.88
CA SER A 722 26.88 -24.75 7.23
C SER A 722 27.77 -23.65 7.80
N GLY A 723 27.19 -22.91 8.75
CA GLY A 723 27.82 -21.86 9.52
C GLY A 723 26.87 -21.39 10.61
N THR A 724 27.41 -20.88 11.70
CA THR A 724 26.63 -20.58 12.92
C THR A 724 26.60 -19.11 13.29
N HIS A 725 27.32 -18.27 12.56
CA HIS A 725 27.45 -16.85 12.87
C HIS A 725 27.54 -15.98 11.62
N VAL A 726 27.15 -14.71 11.79
CA VAL A 726 27.49 -13.61 10.92
C VAL A 726 28.39 -12.63 11.67
N SER A 727 29.26 -11.92 10.96
CA SER A 727 30.15 -10.93 11.60
C SER A 727 30.40 -9.75 10.66
N PHE A 728 30.46 -8.57 11.23
CA PHE A 728 30.90 -7.37 10.51
C PHE A 728 32.36 -7.05 10.84
N ARG A 729 33.05 -6.52 9.85
CA ARG A 729 34.47 -6.23 9.92
C ARG A 729 34.82 -4.97 9.15
N SER A 730 35.68 -4.12 9.70
CA SER A 730 36.28 -2.98 9.01
C SER A 730 37.79 -2.98 9.17
N GLY A 731 38.48 -2.29 8.28
CA GLY A 731 39.92 -2.04 8.38
C GLY A 731 40.28 -0.69 7.75
N ASN A 732 41.13 0.06 8.44
CA ASN A 732 41.57 1.42 8.07
C ASN A 732 40.42 2.43 7.88
N CYS A 733 39.26 2.20 8.46
CA CYS A 733 38.08 3.08 8.29
C CYS A 733 37.20 3.06 9.54
N LYS A 734 36.45 4.13 9.70
CA LYS A 734 35.22 4.12 10.49
C LYS A 734 34.12 3.49 9.65
N TRP A 735 33.23 2.75 10.29
CA TRP A 735 32.10 2.13 9.61
C TRP A 735 30.83 2.27 10.40
N SER A 736 29.78 2.77 9.76
CA SER A 736 28.43 2.80 10.29
C SER A 736 27.59 1.73 9.61
N LEU A 737 26.76 1.04 10.38
CA LEU A 737 25.86 -0.04 9.98
C LEU A 737 24.46 0.25 10.49
N ASP A 738 23.48 -0.10 9.68
CA ASP A 738 22.08 0.10 10.03
C ASP A 738 21.19 -0.92 9.31
N GLU A 739 19.97 -1.07 9.75
CA GLU A 739 18.89 -1.87 9.12
C GLU A 739 19.32 -3.28 8.68
N ILE A 740 19.95 -4.01 9.57
CA ILE A 740 20.33 -5.40 9.28
C ILE A 740 19.07 -6.26 9.25
N LYS A 741 18.89 -6.98 8.14
CA LYS A 741 17.77 -7.89 7.88
C LYS A 741 18.29 -9.14 7.20
N ILE A 742 18.06 -10.30 7.79
CA ILE A 742 18.47 -11.58 7.19
C ILE A 742 17.24 -12.42 6.96
N TYR A 743 17.05 -12.80 5.69
CA TYR A 743 15.89 -13.55 5.18
C TYR A 743 16.31 -14.96 4.81
N ARG A 744 15.36 -15.88 4.91
CA ARG A 744 15.47 -17.26 4.40
C ARG A 744 14.69 -17.39 3.09
N SER A 745 15.16 -18.27 2.21
CA SER A 745 14.34 -18.66 1.04
C SER A 745 13.13 -19.47 1.47
N ARG A 746 12.02 -19.29 0.74
CA ARG A 746 10.74 -19.97 0.93
C ARG A 746 10.18 -20.53 -0.37
N PRO A 747 9.22 -21.47 -0.30
CA PRO A 747 8.33 -21.76 -1.42
C PRO A 747 7.55 -20.50 -1.84
N THR A 748 7.20 -20.38 -3.11
CA THR A 748 6.49 -19.23 -3.64
C THR A 748 5.10 -19.02 -3.02
N ALA A 749 4.34 -20.12 -2.83
CA ALA A 749 2.95 -20.05 -2.41
C ALA A 749 2.75 -19.80 -0.91
N SER A 750 3.51 -20.46 -0.03
CA SER A 750 3.24 -20.41 1.41
C SER A 750 4.40 -20.85 2.28
N VAL A 751 4.37 -20.42 3.54
CA VAL A 751 5.21 -20.93 4.63
C VAL A 751 4.36 -21.23 5.85
N SER A 752 4.76 -22.24 6.63
CA SER A 752 4.21 -22.46 7.96
C SER A 752 4.92 -21.56 8.97
N VAL A 753 4.15 -20.84 9.77
CA VAL A 753 4.63 -19.99 10.85
C VAL A 753 4.19 -20.59 12.17
N SER A 754 5.16 -20.94 13.02
CA SER A 754 4.91 -21.54 14.33
C SER A 754 4.65 -20.45 15.36
N VAL A 755 3.56 -20.60 16.12
CA VAL A 755 3.09 -19.67 17.16
C VAL A 755 2.85 -20.46 18.45
N GLY A 756 3.12 -19.86 19.59
CA GLY A 756 2.75 -20.45 20.88
C GLY A 756 3.76 -20.20 21.98
N ALA A 757 3.38 -20.55 23.19
CA ALA A 757 4.17 -20.36 24.42
C ALA A 757 5.46 -21.21 24.48
N GLY A 758 5.77 -21.98 23.43
CA GLY A 758 6.87 -22.90 23.40
C GLY A 758 8.18 -22.33 22.86
N ASN A 759 9.23 -23.07 23.05
CA ASN A 759 10.62 -22.64 22.81
C ASN A 759 11.12 -22.91 21.38
N ALA A 760 10.31 -23.49 20.52
CA ALA A 760 10.71 -23.93 19.18
C ALA A 760 9.96 -23.22 18.06
N ASN A 761 9.34 -22.08 18.35
CA ASN A 761 8.48 -21.38 17.42
C ASN A 761 9.21 -20.21 16.74
N ASP A 762 8.83 -19.86 15.52
CA ASP A 762 9.35 -18.68 14.82
C ASP A 762 8.96 -17.38 15.56
N ILE A 763 7.74 -17.34 16.13
CA ILE A 763 7.26 -16.24 16.95
C ILE A 763 7.37 -16.62 18.42
N ARG A 764 8.05 -15.82 19.22
CA ARG A 764 8.33 -16.08 20.65
C ARG A 764 7.43 -15.26 21.58
N TYR A 765 6.85 -14.20 21.10
CA TYR A 765 6.12 -13.22 21.88
C TYR A 765 4.67 -13.18 21.48
N GLN A 766 3.80 -12.80 22.42
CA GLN A 766 2.41 -12.45 22.15
C GLN A 766 2.24 -10.94 22.32
N ASN A 767 1.11 -10.40 21.88
CA ASN A 767 0.83 -8.98 22.01
C ASN A 767 1.02 -8.53 23.47
N PRO A 768 1.79 -7.47 23.74
CA PRO A 768 1.91 -6.94 25.09
C PRO A 768 0.64 -6.28 25.59
N ASN A 769 -0.23 -5.86 24.71
CA ASN A 769 -1.55 -5.28 24.93
C ASN A 769 -2.40 -5.44 23.64
N PRO A 770 -3.71 -5.20 23.68
CA PRO A 770 -4.60 -5.45 22.53
C PRO A 770 -4.30 -4.65 21.26
N THR A 771 -3.51 -3.60 21.35
CA THR A 771 -3.28 -2.64 20.25
C THR A 771 -1.87 -2.70 19.68
N THR A 772 -0.97 -3.50 20.25
CA THR A 772 0.42 -3.61 19.82
C THR A 772 0.68 -4.99 19.22
N PHE A 773 0.98 -5.05 17.94
CA PHE A 773 1.29 -6.30 17.23
C PHE A 773 2.50 -7.01 17.84
N ALA A 774 2.41 -8.34 17.89
CA ALA A 774 3.49 -9.18 18.44
C ALA A 774 4.52 -9.60 17.40
N ALA A 775 4.16 -9.61 16.12
CA ALA A 775 5.07 -10.09 15.08
C ALA A 775 4.76 -9.45 13.71
N LYS A 776 5.75 -9.59 12.80
CA LYS A 776 5.62 -9.24 11.38
C LYS A 776 6.16 -10.37 10.53
N VAL A 777 5.45 -10.70 9.47
CA VAL A 777 5.98 -11.50 8.36
C VAL A 777 6.36 -10.54 7.25
N LYS A 778 7.58 -10.66 6.73
CA LYS A 778 8.08 -9.87 5.60
C LYS A 778 8.37 -10.77 4.42
N SER A 779 8.21 -10.25 3.22
CA SER A 779 8.49 -10.95 1.97
C SER A 779 9.28 -10.08 1.01
N ILE A 780 10.21 -10.70 0.29
CA ILE A 780 10.96 -10.11 -0.83
C ILE A 780 11.24 -11.22 -1.85
N VAL A 781 11.22 -10.91 -3.13
CA VAL A 781 11.48 -11.86 -4.22
C VAL A 781 12.52 -11.31 -5.19
N ASN A 782 13.27 -12.19 -5.82
CA ASN A 782 14.10 -11.83 -6.98
C ASN A 782 13.69 -12.63 -8.21
N ASP A 783 13.87 -12.01 -9.38
CA ASP A 783 13.72 -12.64 -10.69
C ASP A 783 15.04 -13.25 -11.17
N VAL A 784 15.00 -13.93 -12.31
CA VAL A 784 16.18 -14.58 -12.92
C VAL A 784 17.18 -13.54 -13.45
N ALA A 785 16.72 -12.34 -13.80
CA ALA A 785 17.60 -11.23 -14.21
C ALA A 785 18.36 -10.59 -13.03
N GLY A 786 17.94 -10.90 -11.79
CA GLY A 786 18.55 -10.39 -10.56
C GLY A 786 17.88 -9.14 -10.03
N ASN A 787 16.72 -8.72 -10.55
CA ASN A 787 15.99 -7.60 -9.95
C ASN A 787 15.30 -8.05 -8.66
N LEU A 788 15.30 -7.20 -7.65
CA LEU A 788 14.69 -7.44 -6.35
C LEU A 788 13.41 -6.61 -6.20
N SER A 789 12.33 -7.22 -5.70
CA SER A 789 11.10 -6.53 -5.35
C SER A 789 11.31 -5.53 -4.20
N SER A 790 10.37 -4.63 -3.99
CA SER A 790 10.16 -4.00 -2.68
C SER A 790 9.85 -5.07 -1.63
N ILE A 791 10.10 -4.73 -0.36
CA ILE A 791 9.71 -5.58 0.77
C ILE A 791 8.23 -5.35 1.04
N ASP A 792 7.44 -6.43 1.05
CA ASP A 792 6.09 -6.42 1.60
C ASP A 792 6.08 -6.99 3.01
N TYR A 793 5.21 -6.49 3.88
CA TYR A 793 5.08 -7.00 5.24
C TYR A 793 3.62 -7.04 5.71
N HIS A 794 3.36 -7.93 6.66
CA HIS A 794 2.07 -8.06 7.32
C HIS A 794 2.24 -8.17 8.83
N ASP A 795 1.56 -7.31 9.58
CA ASP A 795 1.56 -7.31 11.04
C ASP A 795 0.65 -8.41 11.60
N LEU A 796 1.04 -8.99 12.72
CA LEU A 796 0.37 -10.12 13.33
C LEU A 796 -0.04 -9.82 14.78
N ASN A 797 -1.30 -10.06 15.07
CA ASN A 797 -1.82 -10.14 16.42
C ASN A 797 -1.71 -11.58 16.93
N ILE A 798 -0.99 -11.76 18.02
CA ILE A 798 -0.72 -13.07 18.63
C ILE A 798 -1.18 -13.06 20.09
N ASP A 799 -2.01 -14.02 20.43
CA ASP A 799 -2.35 -14.33 21.81
C ASP A 799 -2.67 -15.82 21.95
N TRP A 800 -1.89 -16.52 22.76
CA TRP A 800 -2.10 -17.96 23.06
C TRP A 800 -2.59 -18.20 24.47
N THR A 801 -2.93 -17.14 25.22
CA THR A 801 -3.43 -17.22 26.59
C THR A 801 -4.94 -17.10 26.60
N ASN A 802 -5.57 -17.78 27.54
CA ASN A 802 -7.00 -17.62 27.73
C ASN A 802 -7.30 -16.46 28.65
N PRO A 803 -8.43 -15.77 28.47
CA PRO A 803 -8.86 -14.76 29.42
C PRO A 803 -9.05 -15.35 30.83
N SER A 804 -8.98 -14.50 31.83
CA SER A 804 -9.24 -14.93 33.21
C SER A 804 -10.70 -15.41 33.38
N ASN A 805 -10.91 -16.37 34.24
CA ASN A 805 -12.27 -16.86 34.51
C ASN A 805 -13.19 -15.77 35.08
N VAL A 806 -14.43 -15.81 34.70
CA VAL A 806 -15.51 -15.13 35.45
C VAL A 806 -15.57 -15.72 36.88
N THR A 807 -15.36 -14.90 37.90
CA THR A 807 -15.22 -15.38 39.30
C THR A 807 -16.52 -15.40 40.06
N THR A 808 -17.47 -14.56 39.68
CA THR A 808 -18.78 -14.48 40.34
C THR A 808 -19.90 -14.35 39.31
N ILE A 809 -20.99 -15.06 39.50
CA ILE A 809 -22.24 -14.89 38.75
C ILE A 809 -23.33 -14.73 39.81
N ASN A 810 -24.10 -13.64 39.72
CA ASN A 810 -25.23 -13.36 40.62
C ASN A 810 -26.52 -13.42 39.82
N ASP A 811 -27.56 -14.04 40.40
CA ASP A 811 -28.88 -13.94 39.83
C ASP A 811 -29.47 -12.53 40.11
N GLY A 812 -30.05 -11.94 39.09
CA GLY A 812 -30.49 -10.55 39.13
C GLY A 812 -29.57 -9.55 38.40
N LYS A 813 -30.04 -8.33 38.16
CA LYS A 813 -29.30 -7.30 37.41
C LYS A 813 -28.17 -6.63 38.22
N THR A 814 -28.31 -6.55 39.51
CA THR A 814 -27.39 -5.78 40.37
C THR A 814 -27.02 -6.52 41.65
N SER A 815 -27.93 -7.26 42.25
CA SER A 815 -27.73 -8.04 43.46
C SER A 815 -28.17 -9.47 43.24
N ASP A 816 -27.59 -10.38 43.99
CA ASP A 816 -27.97 -11.78 43.99
C ASP A 816 -29.38 -11.95 44.55
N ILE A 817 -30.23 -12.68 43.85
CA ILE A 817 -31.62 -12.95 44.22
C ILE A 817 -31.92 -14.43 44.11
N ASN A 818 -32.54 -15.00 45.15
CA ASN A 818 -32.85 -16.44 45.17
C ASN A 818 -34.20 -16.81 44.58
N VAL A 819 -35.06 -15.84 44.29
CA VAL A 819 -36.44 -16.07 43.82
C VAL A 819 -36.84 -14.99 42.83
N VAL A 820 -37.37 -15.40 41.69
CA VAL A 820 -37.99 -14.51 40.68
C VAL A 820 -39.49 -14.85 40.56
N VAL A 821 -40.28 -13.82 40.28
CA VAL A 821 -41.74 -13.96 40.10
C VAL A 821 -42.18 -13.91 38.63
N THR A 822 -41.23 -13.86 37.71
CA THR A 822 -41.48 -13.85 36.26
C THR A 822 -41.55 -15.28 35.73
N SER A 823 -42.40 -15.51 34.73
CA SER A 823 -42.59 -16.81 34.09
C SER A 823 -41.84 -16.93 32.73
N ASP A 824 -41.24 -15.84 32.26
CA ASP A 824 -40.68 -15.75 30.93
C ASP A 824 -39.32 -15.04 30.87
N SER A 825 -38.77 -14.60 31.99
CA SER A 825 -37.51 -13.86 32.01
C SER A 825 -36.67 -14.13 33.24
N LEU A 826 -35.33 -14.21 33.05
CA LEU A 826 -34.33 -14.33 34.11
C LEU A 826 -33.22 -13.30 33.86
N SER A 827 -32.68 -12.76 34.96
CA SER A 827 -31.55 -11.81 34.87
C SER A 827 -30.37 -12.35 35.63
N ALA A 828 -29.16 -12.00 35.15
CA ALA A 828 -27.92 -12.24 35.86
C ALA A 828 -26.93 -11.10 35.61
N ASN A 829 -25.96 -11.00 36.52
CA ASN A 829 -24.76 -10.18 36.35
C ASN A 829 -23.55 -10.99 36.79
N TRP A 830 -22.38 -10.61 36.30
CA TRP A 830 -21.13 -11.32 36.57
C TRP A 830 -19.91 -10.41 36.64
N SER A 831 -18.85 -10.90 37.31
CA SER A 831 -17.58 -10.21 37.35
C SER A 831 -16.93 -10.19 35.99
N SER A 832 -16.28 -9.06 35.61
CA SER A 832 -15.52 -8.98 34.37
C SER A 832 -14.33 -9.94 34.39
N SER A 833 -14.11 -10.58 33.26
CA SER A 833 -12.85 -11.23 32.95
C SER A 833 -11.80 -10.19 32.53
N ASN A 834 -10.53 -10.59 32.54
CA ASN A 834 -9.43 -9.78 32.05
C ASN A 834 -8.56 -10.59 31.09
N ASP A 835 -8.21 -10.00 29.98
CA ASP A 835 -7.18 -10.46 29.05
C ASP A 835 -6.27 -9.29 28.71
N PRO A 836 -5.03 -9.31 29.20
CA PRO A 836 -4.12 -8.18 28.98
C PRO A 836 -3.54 -8.13 27.54
N ASN A 837 -3.63 -9.22 26.78
CA ASN A 837 -2.99 -9.38 25.47
C ASN A 837 -3.93 -9.05 24.33
N SER A 838 -5.16 -9.62 24.34
CA SER A 838 -6.15 -9.42 23.27
C SER A 838 -7.40 -8.69 23.69
N ALA A 839 -7.58 -8.42 25.00
CA ALA A 839 -8.81 -7.94 25.61
C ALA A 839 -9.97 -8.96 25.51
N ILE A 840 -11.10 -8.63 26.14
CA ILE A 840 -12.30 -9.45 26.08
C ILE A 840 -13.14 -9.02 24.89
N ALA A 841 -13.37 -9.93 23.97
CA ALA A 841 -14.21 -9.68 22.79
C ALA A 841 -15.69 -9.70 23.14
N GLU A 842 -16.10 -10.74 23.91
CA GLU A 842 -17.51 -10.91 24.30
C GLU A 842 -17.67 -11.88 25.47
N TYR A 843 -18.84 -11.81 26.11
CA TYR A 843 -19.31 -12.82 27.04
C TYR A 843 -20.41 -13.63 26.39
N TRP A 844 -20.41 -14.93 26.68
CA TRP A 844 -21.48 -15.85 26.34
C TRP A 844 -22.15 -16.34 27.62
N TYR A 845 -23.47 -16.39 27.64
CA TYR A 845 -24.23 -16.97 28.71
C TYR A 845 -25.16 -18.07 28.20
N SER A 846 -25.49 -18.99 29.08
CA SER A 846 -26.51 -20.01 28.83
C SER A 846 -27.32 -20.24 30.14
N ILE A 847 -28.51 -20.83 30.03
CA ILE A 847 -29.36 -21.11 31.16
C ILE A 847 -29.77 -22.58 31.11
N GLY A 848 -29.69 -23.22 32.26
CA GLY A 848 -30.12 -24.61 32.40
C GLY A 848 -30.72 -24.94 33.74
N THR A 849 -31.28 -26.14 33.91
CA THR A 849 -31.89 -26.63 35.14
C THR A 849 -30.91 -27.34 36.08
N SER A 850 -29.62 -27.36 35.71
CA SER A 850 -28.51 -27.79 36.56
C SER A 850 -27.25 -27.01 36.16
N PRO A 851 -26.22 -26.90 37.04
CA PRO A 851 -24.96 -26.26 36.69
C PRO A 851 -24.34 -26.83 35.41
N GLY A 852 -23.97 -25.95 34.47
CA GLY A 852 -23.40 -26.33 33.18
C GLY A 852 -24.41 -26.74 32.10
N ALA A 853 -25.67 -26.98 32.45
CA ALA A 853 -26.72 -27.31 31.48
C ALA A 853 -27.12 -26.11 30.62
N VAL A 854 -27.57 -26.39 29.41
CA VAL A 854 -27.95 -25.39 28.38
C VAL A 854 -29.38 -25.68 27.86
N ASN A 855 -30.18 -26.35 28.66
CA ASN A 855 -31.48 -26.91 28.23
C ASN A 855 -32.65 -25.93 28.32
N THR A 856 -32.43 -24.73 28.88
CA THR A 856 -33.46 -23.65 28.94
C THR A 856 -33.11 -22.57 27.93
N LEU A 857 -31.85 -22.18 27.86
CA LEU A 857 -31.28 -21.28 26.82
C LEU A 857 -29.89 -21.77 26.47
N THR A 858 -29.65 -22.00 25.21
CA THR A 858 -28.30 -22.33 24.67
C THR A 858 -27.37 -21.13 24.76
N TRP A 859 -26.07 -21.35 24.55
CA TRP A 859 -25.07 -20.30 24.57
C TRP A 859 -25.45 -19.13 23.63
N THR A 860 -25.61 -17.96 24.23
CA THR A 860 -26.04 -16.72 23.60
C THR A 860 -25.02 -15.62 23.91
N SER A 861 -24.59 -14.88 22.90
CA SER A 861 -23.68 -13.76 23.09
C SER A 861 -24.36 -12.62 23.84
N ASN A 862 -23.60 -12.02 24.76
CA ASN A 862 -24.00 -10.82 25.51
C ASN A 862 -23.03 -9.66 25.18
N TRP A 863 -22.26 -9.80 24.14
CA TRP A 863 -21.20 -8.83 23.76
C TRP A 863 -20.28 -8.52 24.96
N ALA A 864 -19.89 -7.28 25.16
CA ALA A 864 -19.03 -6.85 26.26
C ALA A 864 -19.78 -6.63 27.58
N ASP A 865 -21.10 -6.77 27.59
CA ASP A 865 -21.93 -6.50 28.80
C ASP A 865 -21.78 -7.61 29.82
N THR A 866 -21.63 -7.23 31.09
CA THR A 866 -21.50 -8.12 32.23
C THR A 866 -22.83 -8.34 32.99
N ALA A 867 -23.96 -7.95 32.41
CA ALA A 867 -25.28 -8.18 32.94
C ALA A 867 -26.28 -8.40 31.80
N VAL A 868 -27.25 -9.27 32.05
CA VAL A 868 -28.27 -9.64 31.06
C VAL A 868 -29.65 -9.81 31.68
N THR A 869 -30.69 -9.58 30.87
CA THR A 869 -32.05 -10.11 31.11
C THR A 869 -32.47 -10.94 29.91
N ALA A 870 -32.38 -12.25 30.03
CA ALA A 870 -32.92 -13.19 29.05
C ALA A 870 -34.44 -13.17 29.10
N LYS A 871 -35.09 -12.98 27.95
CA LYS A 871 -36.56 -12.90 27.81
C LYS A 871 -37.07 -14.02 26.91
N ASN A 872 -38.40 -14.16 26.89
CA ASN A 872 -39.12 -15.19 26.11
C ASN A 872 -38.70 -16.61 26.50
N LEU A 873 -38.36 -16.83 27.76
CA LEU A 873 -38.04 -18.15 28.29
C LEU A 873 -39.36 -18.89 28.63
N VAL A 874 -39.27 -20.21 28.58
CA VAL A 874 -40.36 -21.07 29.09
C VAL A 874 -39.94 -21.59 30.47
N LEU A 875 -40.41 -20.96 31.51
CA LEU A 875 -40.02 -21.27 32.91
C LEU A 875 -41.12 -22.06 33.63
N THR A 876 -40.68 -23.03 34.42
CA THR A 876 -41.60 -23.86 35.26
C THR A 876 -41.49 -23.40 36.70
N THR A 877 -42.66 -23.12 37.34
CA THR A 877 -42.73 -22.73 38.75
C THR A 877 -42.11 -23.78 39.65
N GLY A 878 -41.27 -23.35 40.59
CA GLY A 878 -40.61 -24.25 41.54
C GLY A 878 -39.35 -24.92 41.01
N THR A 879 -38.92 -24.59 39.77
CA THR A 879 -37.67 -25.07 39.18
C THR A 879 -36.56 -24.09 39.44
N THR A 880 -35.37 -24.62 39.83
CA THR A 880 -34.15 -23.84 39.96
C THR A 880 -33.48 -23.76 38.59
N TYR A 881 -33.04 -22.54 38.17
CA TYR A 881 -32.31 -22.28 36.93
C TYR A 881 -30.92 -21.76 37.27
N TYR A 882 -29.96 -22.13 36.45
CA TYR A 882 -28.55 -21.79 36.61
C TYR A 882 -28.07 -21.02 35.39
N PHE A 883 -27.44 -19.87 35.63
CA PHE A 883 -26.66 -19.18 34.59
C PHE A 883 -25.25 -19.79 34.48
N ASN A 884 -24.80 -20.01 33.28
CA ASN A 884 -23.41 -20.32 32.96
C ASN A 884 -22.88 -19.19 32.14
N VAL A 885 -21.68 -18.73 32.43
CA VAL A 885 -21.03 -17.61 31.73
C VAL A 885 -19.59 -17.98 31.36
N LYS A 886 -19.18 -17.59 30.16
CA LYS A 886 -17.79 -17.67 29.69
C LYS A 886 -17.43 -16.41 28.93
N SER A 887 -16.16 -16.04 28.93
CA SER A 887 -15.53 -14.99 28.10
C SER A 887 -14.74 -15.59 26.98
#